data_bc63ee5db5f2c4433cf9cd8e21d5b32f
#
_entry.id   bc63ee5db5f2c4433cf9cd8e21d5b32f
#
_cell.length_a   1.000
_cell.length_b   1.000
_cell.length_c   1.000
_cell.angle_alpha   90.00
_cell.angle_beta   90.00
_cell.angle_gamma   90.00
#
_symmetry.space_group_name_H-M   'P 1'
#
loop_
_entity.id
_entity.type
_entity.pdbx_description
1 polymer ?
#
loop_
_entity_poly.entity_id
_entity_poly.type
_entity_poly.pdbx_seq_one_letter_code
_entity_poly.pdbx_strand_id
1 'polypeptide(L)'
;MNPEEIPEWIPFLKRIPLFKDLTGEDLRAVAERLKSLSLPRGAILFHQGDRGDSFYLITSGQVHLVIERQGQKTVAAHLGPGDAAGELALLTGESCPHTALLETTSEFLVLSKKDFARIVREKPSLLLHLSRTLSARFAADPRSREQGSRTLPPQILVLLSALDPLDRTVLAVRLAHALSEQTRRRVLLVEMHEEGGAAAANALGLKPQAVTESMLREEDLRHPALLGRLVQVHPSGLGFVTLAPSVLGGRLYRSIFLLMNLLRDNNDIVLVSLDAAFGDVERSVLYEADQWILAGCPARKGVFTDIETRLRAFSPEPKRLTSVWLGDEIPSELTLAPSGEWTRIPWTAEIAERFKAGDNPLRAMERSPRSVRAIDRLARRFGRLRVGLAMGTGAALGFSLVGILKCLKRENLPVDIVAGTSIGSLIGGLTALGMEPEEIEDLVTHVDKAWVYENLFWDLTVPRSGVFAGTTLYRFIRSYFGTKEFHDLELPYACVATDIETGEEVVFKDGRVAEAIRASCGIPLIFAPFHYQGRFLVDGGLVDPVPIQLVSQMGADLLVSVNLTLPAGDRKSALKARRDARHPLGPMGIPGLQQLKDLTLPDALKAPHLGQIFFQMIYTMEYEIARSRSALAHVAIHPDLSRFSWTEFHRGKELVDAGERVAEAVVPKIKALLPYFSDKAKTTLVR
;
A
#
# COMPACT_ATOMS: atom_id res chain seq x y z
N MET A 1 14.65 -42.27 -0.52
CA MET A 1 14.08 -41.73 -1.77
C MET A 1 14.52 -42.63 -2.93
N ASN A 2 13.61 -42.96 -3.81
CA ASN A 2 13.94 -43.70 -5.02
C ASN A 2 14.81 -42.81 -5.95
N PRO A 3 15.84 -43.32 -6.59
CA PRO A 3 16.68 -42.55 -7.54
C PRO A 3 15.91 -41.95 -8.70
N GLU A 4 14.70 -42.43 -8.98
CA GLU A 4 13.79 -41.94 -10.03
C GLU A 4 13.04 -40.64 -9.63
N GLU A 5 12.96 -40.29 -8.33
CA GLU A 5 12.27 -39.08 -7.82
C GLU A 5 13.19 -37.84 -7.81
N ILE A 6 14.50 -38.01 -7.83
CA ILE A 6 15.47 -36.91 -7.75
C ILE A 6 15.33 -35.89 -8.90
N PRO A 7 15.08 -36.28 -10.16
CA PRO A 7 14.87 -35.34 -11.25
C PRO A 7 13.63 -34.45 -11.08
N GLU A 8 12.60 -34.92 -10.36
CA GLU A 8 11.36 -34.17 -10.16
C GLU A 8 11.51 -33.00 -9.15
N TRP A 9 12.43 -33.12 -8.18
CA TRP A 9 12.65 -32.09 -7.16
C TRP A 9 13.55 -30.93 -7.60
N ILE A 10 14.38 -31.12 -8.63
CA ILE A 10 15.28 -30.06 -9.12
C ILE A 10 14.52 -28.82 -9.60
N PRO A 11 13.44 -28.90 -10.40
CA PRO A 11 12.63 -27.76 -10.79
C PRO A 11 11.97 -27.06 -9.59
N PHE A 12 11.53 -27.83 -8.58
CA PHE A 12 10.95 -27.29 -7.36
C PHE A 12 11.99 -26.54 -6.54
N LEU A 13 13.18 -27.12 -6.30
CA LEU A 13 14.28 -26.47 -5.58
C LEU A 13 14.74 -25.17 -6.24
N LYS A 14 14.78 -25.10 -7.57
CA LYS A 14 15.12 -23.88 -8.32
C LYS A 14 14.15 -22.72 -8.08
N ARG A 15 12.91 -23.00 -7.72
CA ARG A 15 11.88 -21.98 -7.43
C ARG A 15 12.05 -21.37 -6.04
N ILE A 16 12.77 -22.03 -5.14
CA ILE A 16 12.97 -21.57 -3.77
C ILE A 16 14.04 -20.49 -3.76
N PRO A 17 13.76 -19.30 -3.19
CA PRO A 17 14.72 -18.21 -3.18
C PRO A 17 16.09 -18.59 -2.59
N LEU A 18 16.11 -19.54 -1.67
CA LEU A 18 17.32 -20.03 -1.02
C LEU A 18 18.24 -20.81 -1.99
N PHE A 19 17.68 -21.46 -3.00
CA PHE A 19 18.39 -22.35 -3.93
C PHE A 19 18.40 -21.85 -5.38
N LYS A 20 17.77 -20.72 -5.64
CA LYS A 20 17.50 -20.17 -7.00
C LYS A 20 18.76 -20.04 -7.87
N ASP A 21 19.87 -19.61 -7.27
CA ASP A 21 21.11 -19.30 -8.00
C ASP A 21 22.15 -20.42 -7.91
N LEU A 22 21.76 -21.60 -7.41
CA LEU A 22 22.62 -22.76 -7.35
C LEU A 22 22.78 -23.42 -8.72
N THR A 23 23.97 -23.97 -8.98
CA THR A 23 24.22 -24.74 -10.20
C THR A 23 23.41 -26.04 -10.21
N GLY A 24 23.20 -26.63 -11.38
CA GLY A 24 22.48 -27.90 -11.51
C GLY A 24 23.13 -29.06 -10.73
N GLU A 25 24.48 -29.03 -10.56
CA GLU A 25 25.20 -30.00 -9.75
C GLU A 25 24.99 -29.80 -8.24
N ASP A 26 24.93 -28.53 -7.80
CA ASP A 26 24.72 -28.22 -6.39
C ASP A 26 23.28 -28.58 -5.98
N LEU A 27 22.32 -28.32 -6.85
CA LEU A 27 20.93 -28.71 -6.65
C LEU A 27 20.77 -30.23 -6.56
N ARG A 28 21.48 -31.01 -7.40
CA ARG A 28 21.50 -32.47 -7.29
C ARG A 28 22.06 -32.92 -5.96
N ALA A 29 23.18 -32.36 -5.53
CA ALA A 29 23.83 -32.72 -4.26
C ALA A 29 22.91 -32.47 -3.04
N VAL A 30 22.07 -31.42 -3.11
CA VAL A 30 21.04 -31.17 -2.10
C VAL A 30 19.88 -32.16 -2.25
N ALA A 31 19.33 -32.35 -3.46
CA ALA A 31 18.19 -33.21 -3.72
C ALA A 31 18.42 -34.68 -3.30
N GLU A 32 19.60 -35.19 -3.54
CA GLU A 32 19.99 -36.57 -3.14
C GLU A 32 19.96 -36.84 -1.62
N ARG A 33 20.00 -35.76 -0.82
CA ARG A 33 20.08 -35.87 0.65
C ARG A 33 18.78 -35.40 1.34
N LEU A 34 17.80 -34.94 0.58
CA LEU A 34 16.48 -34.60 1.09
C LEU A 34 15.68 -35.88 1.40
N LYS A 35 14.91 -35.84 2.48
CA LYS A 35 13.99 -36.92 2.86
C LYS A 35 12.57 -36.40 2.89
N SER A 36 11.64 -37.15 2.35
CA SER A 36 10.21 -36.83 2.42
C SER A 36 9.68 -37.10 3.83
N LEU A 37 8.87 -36.18 4.36
CA LEU A 37 8.19 -36.29 5.65
C LEU A 37 6.75 -35.79 5.48
N SER A 38 5.78 -36.59 5.90
CA SER A 38 4.37 -36.19 5.93
C SER A 38 3.87 -36.20 7.38
N LEU A 39 3.21 -35.12 7.79
CA LEU A 39 2.68 -34.97 9.15
C LEU A 39 1.23 -34.51 9.11
N PRO A 40 0.36 -34.99 10.03
CA PRO A 40 -1.04 -34.64 10.07
C PRO A 40 -1.25 -33.22 10.63
N ARG A 41 -2.43 -32.65 10.35
CA ARG A 41 -2.90 -31.39 10.96
C ARG A 41 -2.77 -31.42 12.48
N GLY A 42 -2.33 -30.32 13.07
CA GLY A 42 -2.13 -30.15 14.51
C GLY A 42 -0.81 -30.70 15.05
N ALA A 43 0.00 -31.38 14.21
CA ALA A 43 1.32 -31.79 14.61
C ALA A 43 2.25 -30.56 14.79
N ILE A 44 3.25 -30.70 15.66
CA ILE A 44 4.28 -29.68 15.87
C ILE A 44 5.58 -30.18 15.23
N LEU A 45 6.15 -29.39 14.35
CA LEU A 45 7.38 -29.72 13.65
C LEU A 45 8.61 -29.55 14.56
N PHE A 46 8.64 -28.47 15.34
CA PHE A 46 9.60 -28.18 16.41
C PHE A 46 9.03 -27.11 17.36
N HIS A 47 9.51 -27.07 18.59
CA HIS A 47 9.10 -26.10 19.60
C HIS A 47 10.06 -24.90 19.66
N GLN A 48 9.55 -23.76 20.13
CA GLN A 48 10.37 -22.62 20.50
C GLN A 48 11.37 -23.04 21.59
N GLY A 49 12.65 -22.73 21.38
CA GLY A 49 13.74 -23.13 22.25
C GLY A 49 14.44 -24.46 21.90
N ASP A 50 13.86 -25.26 21.01
CA ASP A 50 14.48 -26.48 20.51
C ASP A 50 15.80 -26.21 19.76
N ARG A 51 16.75 -27.12 19.83
CA ARG A 51 17.91 -27.06 18.96
C ARG A 51 17.53 -27.46 17.55
N GLY A 52 17.81 -26.61 16.58
CA GLY A 52 17.49 -26.88 15.18
C GLY A 52 18.39 -27.97 14.60
N ASP A 53 17.83 -29.15 14.38
CA ASP A 53 18.54 -30.31 13.83
C ASP A 53 18.23 -30.55 12.35
N SER A 54 17.29 -29.87 11.79
CA SER A 54 16.82 -30.05 10.41
C SER A 54 16.25 -28.76 9.81
N PHE A 55 16.36 -28.69 8.51
CA PHE A 55 15.75 -27.71 7.65
C PHE A 55 14.56 -28.38 6.95
N TYR A 56 13.43 -27.75 7.01
CA TYR A 56 12.16 -28.26 6.49
C TYR A 56 11.68 -27.38 5.36
N LEU A 57 11.51 -27.93 4.19
CA LEU A 57 10.98 -27.28 3.02
C LEU A 57 9.57 -27.75 2.77
N ILE A 58 8.60 -26.88 2.77
CA ILE A 58 7.19 -27.22 2.63
C ILE A 58 6.91 -27.49 1.16
N THR A 59 6.46 -28.71 0.84
CA THR A 59 6.02 -29.10 -0.50
C THR A 59 4.51 -28.99 -0.66
N SER A 60 3.77 -29.30 0.42
CA SER A 60 2.32 -29.09 0.49
C SER A 60 1.88 -28.79 1.92
N GLY A 61 0.73 -28.12 2.07
CA GLY A 61 0.15 -27.80 3.38
C GLY A 61 0.55 -26.41 3.92
N GLN A 62 0.22 -26.15 5.18
CA GLN A 62 0.45 -24.87 5.86
C GLN A 62 0.99 -25.05 7.27
N VAL A 63 1.95 -24.21 7.65
CA VAL A 63 2.62 -24.20 8.95
C VAL A 63 2.56 -22.80 9.54
N HIS A 64 2.15 -22.69 10.81
CA HIS A 64 2.18 -21.44 11.56
C HIS A 64 3.42 -21.40 12.45
N LEU A 65 4.19 -20.32 12.36
CA LEU A 65 5.23 -20.01 13.32
C LEU A 65 4.62 -19.24 14.49
N VAL A 66 4.61 -19.83 15.65
CA VAL A 66 3.98 -19.27 16.86
C VAL A 66 5.05 -18.88 17.88
N ILE A 67 4.96 -17.65 18.39
CA ILE A 67 5.76 -17.18 19.53
C ILE A 67 4.92 -17.27 20.79
N GLU A 68 5.47 -17.87 21.84
CA GLU A 68 4.88 -17.83 23.17
C GLU A 68 5.66 -16.86 24.06
N ARG A 69 5.00 -15.79 24.52
CA ARG A 69 5.54 -14.82 25.47
C ARG A 69 4.55 -14.65 26.62
N GLN A 70 5.01 -14.85 27.85
CA GLN A 70 4.18 -14.68 29.06
C GLN A 70 2.85 -15.45 29.04
N GLY A 71 2.83 -16.65 28.43
CA GLY A 71 1.62 -17.48 28.34
C GLY A 71 0.64 -17.10 27.22
N GLN A 72 0.92 -16.04 26.46
CA GLN A 72 0.16 -15.70 25.25
C GLN A 72 0.84 -16.25 24.01
N LYS A 73 0.06 -16.95 23.17
CA LYS A 73 0.51 -17.47 21.88
C LYS A 73 0.10 -16.52 20.77
N THR A 74 1.08 -16.02 20.02
CA THR A 74 0.87 -15.12 18.87
C THR A 74 1.47 -15.74 17.64
N VAL A 75 0.71 -15.79 16.54
CA VAL A 75 1.22 -16.26 15.25
C VAL A 75 2.14 -15.18 14.67
N ALA A 76 3.40 -15.51 14.49
CA ALA A 76 4.44 -14.63 13.96
C ALA A 76 4.53 -14.66 12.43
N ALA A 77 4.28 -15.84 11.82
CA ALA A 77 4.30 -16.02 10.38
C ALA A 77 3.49 -17.24 9.96
N HIS A 78 3.02 -17.20 8.71
CA HIS A 78 2.37 -18.31 8.01
C HIS A 78 3.31 -18.77 6.89
N LEU A 79 3.58 -20.05 6.83
CA LEU A 79 4.44 -20.66 5.82
C LEU A 79 3.62 -21.63 4.97
N GLY A 80 3.80 -21.58 3.65
CA GLY A 80 3.15 -22.43 2.67
C GLY A 80 4.13 -23.17 1.74
N PRO A 81 3.62 -23.83 0.68
CA PRO A 81 4.47 -24.54 -0.28
C PRO A 81 5.53 -23.62 -0.90
N GLY A 82 6.80 -24.07 -0.88
CA GLY A 82 7.96 -23.29 -1.31
C GLY A 82 8.64 -22.48 -0.20
N ASP A 83 8.02 -22.35 0.98
CA ASP A 83 8.65 -21.77 2.14
C ASP A 83 9.48 -22.79 2.92
N ALA A 84 10.35 -22.27 3.79
CA ALA A 84 11.23 -23.08 4.60
C ALA A 84 11.10 -22.74 6.08
N ALA A 85 11.31 -23.73 6.94
CA ALA A 85 11.36 -23.59 8.38
C ALA A 85 12.62 -24.25 8.98
N GLY A 86 13.17 -23.66 10.04
CA GLY A 86 14.35 -24.20 10.75
C GLY A 86 15.68 -23.80 10.14
N GLU A 87 15.73 -22.98 9.07
CA GLU A 87 16.94 -22.55 8.39
C GLU A 87 17.88 -21.77 9.30
N LEU A 88 17.33 -20.93 10.18
CA LEU A 88 18.11 -20.09 11.07
C LEU A 88 18.88 -20.94 12.07
N ALA A 89 18.19 -21.84 12.75
CA ALA A 89 18.78 -22.71 13.76
C ALA A 89 19.80 -23.70 13.16
N LEU A 90 19.58 -24.13 11.91
CA LEU A 90 20.53 -24.97 11.19
C LEU A 90 21.88 -24.26 10.93
N LEU A 91 21.83 -22.97 10.55
CA LEU A 91 22.98 -22.18 10.11
C LEU A 91 23.72 -21.51 11.26
N THR A 92 23.00 -20.95 12.22
CA THR A 92 23.60 -20.25 13.37
C THR A 92 23.96 -21.21 14.53
N GLY A 93 23.26 -22.34 14.60
CA GLY A 93 23.35 -23.27 15.75
C GLY A 93 22.57 -22.78 16.98
N GLU A 94 21.85 -21.67 16.87
CA GLU A 94 20.99 -21.16 17.92
C GLU A 94 19.69 -21.96 18.05
N SER A 95 18.95 -21.76 19.14
CA SER A 95 17.65 -22.40 19.34
C SER A 95 16.58 -21.82 18.41
N CYS A 96 15.58 -22.63 18.07
CA CYS A 96 14.42 -22.20 17.26
C CYS A 96 13.69 -21.04 17.94
N PRO A 97 13.51 -19.89 17.26
CA PRO A 97 12.86 -18.73 17.87
C PRO A 97 11.32 -18.84 17.94
N HIS A 98 10.75 -19.85 17.28
CA HIS A 98 9.31 -20.06 17.16
C HIS A 98 8.95 -21.53 17.34
N THR A 99 7.67 -21.81 17.67
CA THR A 99 7.07 -23.15 17.53
C THR A 99 6.42 -23.24 16.14
N ALA A 100 6.72 -24.31 15.40
CA ALA A 100 6.12 -24.57 14.09
C ALA A 100 4.96 -25.53 14.22
N LEU A 101 3.72 -25.03 14.10
CA LEU A 101 2.46 -25.76 14.23
C LEU A 101 1.82 -25.97 12.85
N LEU A 102 1.43 -27.20 12.53
CA LEU A 102 0.78 -27.54 11.26
C LEU A 102 -0.72 -27.22 11.30
N GLU A 103 -1.16 -26.36 10.39
CA GLU A 103 -2.58 -26.04 10.26
C GLU A 103 -3.33 -27.03 9.37
N THR A 104 -2.65 -27.61 8.42
CA THR A 104 -3.18 -28.68 7.55
C THR A 104 -2.24 -29.87 7.57
N THR A 105 -2.69 -31.03 7.08
CA THR A 105 -1.77 -32.13 6.75
C THR A 105 -0.75 -31.59 5.76
N SER A 106 0.54 -31.72 6.08
CA SER A 106 1.61 -31.08 5.35
C SER A 106 2.72 -32.06 5.00
N GLU A 107 3.30 -31.84 3.84
CA GLU A 107 4.42 -32.61 3.33
C GLU A 107 5.67 -31.74 3.25
N PHE A 108 6.80 -32.32 3.57
CA PHE A 108 8.08 -31.63 3.68
C PHE A 108 9.19 -32.40 2.97
N LEU A 109 10.15 -31.66 2.44
CA LEU A 109 11.48 -32.17 2.16
C LEU A 109 12.41 -31.72 3.29
N VAL A 110 13.02 -32.67 3.95
CA VAL A 110 13.81 -32.45 5.16
C VAL A 110 15.30 -32.66 4.88
N LEU A 111 16.12 -31.67 5.22
CA LEU A 111 17.57 -31.73 5.18
C LEU A 111 18.11 -31.75 6.61
N SER A 112 18.70 -32.84 7.04
CA SER A 112 19.28 -32.92 8.38
C SER A 112 20.55 -32.08 8.51
N LYS A 113 20.86 -31.60 9.73
CA LYS A 113 22.09 -30.86 10.04
C LYS A 113 23.35 -31.65 9.66
N LYS A 114 23.30 -32.96 9.81
CA LYS A 114 24.41 -33.86 9.46
C LYS A 114 24.66 -33.91 7.96
N ASP A 115 23.57 -33.99 7.17
CA ASP A 115 23.66 -34.02 5.72
C ASP A 115 24.02 -32.65 5.16
N PHE A 116 23.49 -31.57 5.74
CA PHE A 116 23.90 -30.22 5.43
C PHE A 116 25.37 -29.96 5.65
N ALA A 117 25.90 -30.37 6.83
CA ALA A 117 27.33 -30.24 7.14
C ALA A 117 28.23 -31.07 6.19
N ARG A 118 27.72 -32.19 5.67
CA ARG A 118 28.39 -32.97 4.64
C ARG A 118 28.46 -32.27 3.31
N ILE A 119 27.30 -31.72 2.83
CA ILE A 119 27.24 -30.96 1.59
C ILE A 119 28.17 -29.74 1.64
N VAL A 120 28.19 -29.00 2.75
CA VAL A 120 29.06 -27.82 2.91
C VAL A 120 30.54 -28.19 2.90
N ARG A 121 30.93 -29.35 3.43
CA ARG A 121 32.32 -29.83 3.34
C ARG A 121 32.71 -30.23 1.92
N GLU A 122 31.80 -30.86 1.19
CA GLU A 122 32.01 -31.26 -0.21
C GLU A 122 31.99 -30.07 -1.17
N LYS A 123 31.17 -29.06 -0.88
CA LYS A 123 30.97 -27.85 -1.70
C LYS A 123 30.89 -26.56 -0.83
N PRO A 124 32.03 -25.98 -0.41
CA PRO A 124 32.06 -24.78 0.44
C PRO A 124 31.43 -23.55 -0.14
N SER A 125 31.35 -23.44 -1.48
CA SER A 125 30.66 -22.36 -2.21
C SER A 125 29.19 -22.26 -1.86
N LEU A 126 28.55 -23.36 -1.51
CA LEU A 126 27.16 -23.46 -1.12
C LEU A 126 26.87 -22.71 0.19
N LEU A 127 27.78 -22.76 1.15
CA LEU A 127 27.68 -22.03 2.41
C LEU A 127 27.73 -20.52 2.18
N LEU A 128 28.66 -20.06 1.34
CA LEU A 128 28.78 -18.63 1.00
C LEU A 128 27.50 -18.10 0.27
N HIS A 129 26.93 -18.92 -0.60
CA HIS A 129 25.71 -18.59 -1.30
C HIS A 129 24.53 -18.51 -0.34
N LEU A 130 24.34 -19.53 0.48
CA LEU A 130 23.25 -19.58 1.48
C LEU A 130 23.37 -18.46 2.50
N SER A 131 24.57 -18.16 3.00
CA SER A 131 24.81 -17.07 3.96
C SER A 131 24.53 -15.70 3.33
N ARG A 132 24.89 -15.46 2.06
CA ARG A 132 24.57 -14.22 1.34
C ARG A 132 23.07 -14.06 1.13
N THR A 133 22.37 -15.11 0.72
CA THR A 133 20.93 -15.09 0.48
C THR A 133 20.15 -14.84 1.79
N LEU A 134 20.59 -15.44 2.89
CA LEU A 134 19.99 -15.20 4.21
C LEU A 134 20.36 -13.84 4.78
N SER A 135 21.62 -13.41 4.66
CA SER A 135 22.03 -12.06 5.04
C SER A 135 21.25 -10.99 4.25
N ALA A 136 20.99 -11.21 2.97
CA ALA A 136 20.13 -10.34 2.18
C ALA A 136 18.67 -10.34 2.66
N ARG A 137 18.15 -11.47 3.15
CA ARG A 137 16.82 -11.54 3.77
C ARG A 137 16.76 -10.81 5.12
N PHE A 138 17.81 -10.88 5.93
CA PHE A 138 17.91 -10.21 7.23
C PHE A 138 18.35 -8.74 7.11
N ALA A 139 19.17 -8.40 6.12
CA ALA A 139 19.56 -7.03 5.77
C ALA A 139 18.48 -6.29 4.98
N ALA A 140 17.30 -6.87 4.80
CA ALA A 140 16.12 -6.19 4.27
C ALA A 140 15.51 -5.24 5.30
N ASP A 141 16.36 -4.47 5.99
CA ASP A 141 16.05 -3.16 6.52
C ASP A 141 15.49 -2.31 5.36
N PRO A 142 14.41 -1.54 5.54
CA PRO A 142 13.86 -0.66 4.52
C PRO A 142 14.90 0.24 3.83
N ARG A 143 16.06 0.44 4.45
CA ARG A 143 17.18 1.27 3.95
C ARG A 143 18.07 0.60 2.90
N SER A 144 18.07 -0.72 2.77
CA SER A 144 18.93 -1.44 1.79
C SER A 144 18.26 -1.66 0.43
N ARG A 145 17.12 -1.01 0.16
CA ARG A 145 16.37 -1.13 -1.11
C ARG A 145 16.88 -0.21 -2.23
N GLU A 146 18.04 0.38 -2.09
CA GLU A 146 18.67 1.15 -3.17
C GLU A 146 19.44 0.22 -4.13
N GLN A 147 19.05 0.34 -5.41
CA GLN A 147 19.74 -0.20 -6.59
C GLN A 147 19.74 -1.73 -6.80
N GLY A 148 18.57 -2.29 -7.04
CA GLY A 148 18.42 -3.60 -7.69
C GLY A 148 17.08 -3.66 -8.40
N SER A 149 17.06 -3.99 -9.67
CA SER A 149 15.84 -4.25 -10.43
C SER A 149 14.89 -5.15 -9.62
N ARG A 150 13.77 -4.58 -9.15
CA ARG A 150 12.76 -5.28 -8.37
C ARG A 150 11.98 -6.23 -9.28
N THR A 151 12.54 -7.35 -9.65
CA THR A 151 11.78 -8.43 -10.25
C THR A 151 10.94 -9.08 -9.14
N LEU A 152 9.69 -8.64 -9.01
CA LEU A 152 8.72 -9.35 -8.18
C LEU A 152 8.52 -10.74 -8.76
N PRO A 153 8.30 -11.77 -7.93
CA PRO A 153 8.01 -13.11 -8.43
C PRO A 153 6.73 -13.08 -9.28
N PRO A 154 6.59 -14.00 -10.23
CA PRO A 154 5.33 -14.19 -10.95
C PRO A 154 4.19 -14.42 -9.97
N GLN A 155 3.01 -13.85 -10.26
CA GLN A 155 1.85 -13.95 -9.37
C GLN A 155 0.57 -14.28 -10.14
N ILE A 156 -0.30 -15.06 -9.49
CA ILE A 156 -1.65 -15.37 -9.95
C ILE A 156 -2.65 -14.57 -9.11
N LEU A 157 -3.41 -13.72 -9.77
CA LEU A 157 -4.51 -12.96 -9.19
C LEU A 157 -5.82 -13.60 -9.66
N VAL A 158 -6.75 -13.84 -8.76
CA VAL A 158 -8.07 -14.38 -9.10
C VAL A 158 -9.13 -13.31 -8.85
N LEU A 159 -9.86 -12.94 -9.88
CA LEU A 159 -11.03 -12.07 -9.82
C LEU A 159 -12.31 -12.93 -9.75
N LEU A 160 -12.88 -13.02 -8.58
CA LEU A 160 -14.23 -13.53 -8.36
C LEU A 160 -15.23 -12.39 -8.44
N SER A 161 -16.32 -12.59 -9.14
CA SER A 161 -17.23 -11.49 -9.44
C SER A 161 -18.68 -11.82 -9.12
N ALA A 162 -19.25 -11.03 -8.20
CA ALA A 162 -20.69 -10.93 -7.98
C ALA A 162 -21.30 -9.80 -8.83
N LEU A 163 -20.84 -9.64 -10.07
CA LEU A 163 -21.28 -8.63 -11.04
C LEU A 163 -22.10 -9.27 -12.16
N ASP A 164 -22.74 -8.44 -12.97
CA ASP A 164 -23.26 -8.89 -14.25
C ASP A 164 -22.12 -9.23 -15.23
N PRO A 165 -22.32 -10.17 -16.15
CA PRO A 165 -21.27 -10.63 -17.07
C PRO A 165 -20.56 -9.50 -17.82
N LEU A 166 -21.29 -8.44 -18.20
CA LEU A 166 -20.71 -7.29 -18.91
C LEU A 166 -19.80 -6.47 -18.01
N ASP A 167 -20.28 -6.09 -16.82
CA ASP A 167 -19.49 -5.31 -15.86
C ASP A 167 -18.23 -6.08 -15.43
N ARG A 168 -18.35 -7.40 -15.24
CA ARG A 168 -17.22 -8.28 -14.96
C ARG A 168 -16.18 -8.23 -16.08
N THR A 169 -16.62 -8.37 -17.33
CA THR A 169 -15.72 -8.33 -18.50
C THR A 169 -15.00 -6.98 -18.59
N VAL A 170 -15.74 -5.87 -18.47
CA VAL A 170 -15.16 -4.52 -18.49
C VAL A 170 -14.12 -4.35 -17.36
N LEU A 171 -14.46 -4.77 -16.14
CA LEU A 171 -13.54 -4.69 -15.00
C LEU A 171 -12.29 -5.56 -15.22
N ALA A 172 -12.44 -6.81 -15.65
CA ALA A 172 -11.33 -7.74 -15.85
C ALA A 172 -10.36 -7.24 -16.93
N VAL A 173 -10.89 -6.82 -18.09
CA VAL A 173 -10.08 -6.28 -19.20
C VAL A 173 -9.37 -4.99 -18.78
N ARG A 174 -10.08 -4.06 -18.13
CA ARG A 174 -9.49 -2.77 -17.71
C ARG A 174 -8.44 -2.98 -16.62
N LEU A 175 -8.67 -3.89 -15.67
CA LEU A 175 -7.69 -4.21 -14.62
C LEU A 175 -6.44 -4.89 -15.22
N ALA A 176 -6.61 -5.86 -16.12
CA ALA A 176 -5.49 -6.51 -16.80
C ALA A 176 -4.64 -5.49 -17.61
N HIS A 177 -5.31 -4.58 -18.31
CA HIS A 177 -4.65 -3.50 -19.04
C HIS A 177 -3.91 -2.55 -18.09
N ALA A 178 -4.55 -2.13 -16.99
CA ALA A 178 -3.93 -1.29 -15.98
C ALA A 178 -2.70 -1.96 -15.34
N LEU A 179 -2.79 -3.26 -15.04
CA LEU A 179 -1.65 -4.04 -14.55
C LEU A 179 -0.48 -3.98 -15.54
N SER A 180 -0.74 -4.20 -16.83
CA SER A 180 0.30 -4.12 -17.86
C SER A 180 0.91 -2.72 -17.99
N GLU A 181 0.08 -1.67 -18.02
CA GLU A 181 0.54 -0.28 -18.11
C GLU A 181 1.35 0.17 -16.90
N GLN A 182 0.81 -0.06 -15.69
CA GLN A 182 1.40 0.44 -14.45
C GLN A 182 2.68 -0.33 -14.07
N THR A 183 2.72 -1.62 -14.34
CA THR A 183 3.85 -2.47 -13.94
C THR A 183 4.90 -2.66 -15.01
N ARG A 184 4.54 -2.43 -16.29
CA ARG A 184 5.38 -2.77 -17.47
C ARG A 184 5.78 -4.24 -17.49
N ARG A 185 4.94 -5.12 -16.96
CA ARG A 185 5.14 -6.57 -16.89
C ARG A 185 4.29 -7.28 -17.92
N ARG A 186 4.66 -8.53 -18.22
CA ARG A 186 3.84 -9.42 -19.06
C ARG A 186 2.62 -9.87 -18.28
N VAL A 187 1.45 -9.40 -18.69
CA VAL A 187 0.17 -9.71 -18.07
C VAL A 187 -0.62 -10.62 -18.99
N LEU A 188 -1.17 -11.68 -18.43
CA LEU A 188 -2.09 -12.59 -19.10
C LEU A 188 -3.45 -12.51 -18.42
N LEU A 189 -4.50 -12.20 -19.17
CA LEU A 189 -5.88 -12.33 -18.74
C LEU A 189 -6.41 -13.71 -19.17
N VAL A 190 -6.87 -14.48 -18.19
CA VAL A 190 -7.53 -15.78 -18.40
C VAL A 190 -9.00 -15.65 -18.03
N GLU A 191 -9.90 -15.80 -18.98
CA GLU A 191 -11.33 -15.91 -18.70
C GLU A 191 -11.74 -17.37 -18.61
N MET A 192 -12.31 -17.77 -17.47
CA MET A 192 -12.79 -19.14 -17.23
C MET A 192 -14.30 -19.11 -16.97
N HIS A 193 -15.09 -19.33 -18.02
CA HIS A 193 -16.57 -19.31 -17.98
C HIS A 193 -17.15 -20.40 -18.87
N GLU A 194 -18.26 -21.06 -18.42
CA GLU A 194 -18.93 -22.10 -19.18
C GLU A 194 -19.55 -21.60 -20.49
N GLU A 195 -20.09 -20.39 -20.52
CA GLU A 195 -20.71 -19.79 -21.71
C GLU A 195 -19.71 -19.21 -22.72
N GLY A 196 -18.47 -19.68 -22.66
CA GLY A 196 -17.41 -19.35 -23.61
C GLY A 196 -17.16 -17.85 -23.73
N GLY A 197 -16.11 -17.34 -23.07
CA GLY A 197 -15.71 -15.93 -22.95
C GLY A 197 -15.44 -15.17 -24.24
N ALA A 198 -16.36 -15.26 -25.21
CA ALA A 198 -16.29 -14.49 -26.43
C ALA A 198 -16.41 -12.97 -26.17
N ALA A 199 -16.98 -12.58 -25.03
CA ALA A 199 -17.24 -11.18 -24.72
C ALA A 199 -15.94 -10.36 -24.57
N ALA A 200 -14.96 -10.85 -23.79
CA ALA A 200 -13.70 -10.11 -23.63
C ALA A 200 -12.80 -10.21 -24.88
N ALA A 201 -12.77 -11.36 -25.57
CA ALA A 201 -12.08 -11.47 -26.84
C ALA A 201 -12.62 -10.46 -27.85
N ASN A 202 -13.94 -10.44 -28.04
CA ASN A 202 -14.60 -9.48 -28.94
C ASN A 202 -14.35 -8.02 -28.49
N ALA A 203 -14.40 -7.76 -27.19
CA ALA A 203 -14.11 -6.45 -26.61
C ALA A 203 -12.69 -5.97 -26.89
N LEU A 204 -11.73 -6.88 -26.95
CA LEU A 204 -10.35 -6.62 -27.32
C LEU A 204 -10.12 -6.64 -28.83
N GLY A 205 -11.15 -6.88 -29.65
CA GLY A 205 -11.01 -7.04 -31.11
C GLY A 205 -10.24 -8.30 -31.51
N LEU A 206 -10.17 -9.29 -30.61
CA LEU A 206 -9.56 -10.58 -30.84
C LEU A 206 -10.61 -11.59 -31.33
N LYS A 207 -10.21 -12.56 -32.14
CA LYS A 207 -11.12 -13.64 -32.51
C LYS A 207 -11.21 -14.65 -31.39
N PRO A 208 -12.43 -14.99 -30.90
CA PRO A 208 -12.56 -16.04 -29.90
C PRO A 208 -11.93 -17.32 -30.38
N GLN A 209 -11.02 -17.90 -29.61
CA GLN A 209 -10.40 -19.19 -29.95
C GLN A 209 -10.97 -20.23 -29.00
N ALA A 210 -11.63 -21.25 -29.57
CA ALA A 210 -12.11 -22.36 -28.80
C ALA A 210 -10.93 -23.25 -28.38
N VAL A 211 -10.71 -23.34 -27.07
CA VAL A 211 -9.78 -24.31 -26.50
C VAL A 211 -10.54 -25.63 -26.35
N THR A 212 -9.97 -26.73 -26.83
CA THR A 212 -10.58 -28.07 -26.76
C THR A 212 -9.86 -28.94 -25.72
N GLU A 213 -10.54 -29.96 -25.19
CA GLU A 213 -9.95 -30.94 -24.27
C GLU A 213 -8.68 -31.60 -24.86
N SER A 214 -8.67 -31.84 -26.15
CA SER A 214 -7.50 -32.41 -26.84
C SER A 214 -6.25 -31.51 -26.81
N MET A 215 -6.42 -30.20 -26.61
CA MET A 215 -5.32 -29.23 -26.48
C MET A 215 -4.77 -29.14 -25.05
N LEU A 216 -5.51 -29.64 -24.06
CA LEU A 216 -5.16 -29.56 -22.64
C LEU A 216 -4.77 -30.92 -22.04
N ARG A 217 -4.20 -31.84 -22.88
CA ARG A 217 -3.67 -33.12 -22.37
C ARG A 217 -2.50 -32.85 -21.40
N GLU A 218 -2.35 -33.70 -20.39
CA GLU A 218 -1.30 -33.59 -19.38
C GLU A 218 0.11 -33.43 -19.98
N GLU A 219 0.38 -34.12 -21.06
CA GLU A 219 1.67 -34.03 -21.77
C GLU A 219 1.88 -32.65 -22.38
N ASP A 220 0.84 -32.06 -22.98
CA ASP A 220 0.90 -30.72 -23.58
C ASP A 220 1.04 -29.62 -22.50
N LEU A 221 0.37 -29.78 -21.33
CA LEU A 221 0.43 -28.83 -20.21
C LEU A 221 1.83 -28.69 -19.59
N ARG A 222 2.75 -29.57 -19.89
CA ARG A 222 4.16 -29.50 -19.46
C ARG A 222 5.05 -28.74 -20.44
N HIS A 223 4.56 -28.39 -21.63
CA HIS A 223 5.37 -27.79 -22.69
C HIS A 223 4.99 -26.31 -22.94
N PRO A 224 5.95 -25.37 -22.87
CA PRO A 224 5.71 -23.95 -23.16
C PRO A 224 5.14 -23.67 -24.56
N ALA A 225 5.40 -24.56 -25.53
CA ALA A 225 4.87 -24.46 -26.89
C ALA A 225 3.33 -24.42 -26.93
N LEU A 226 2.65 -24.96 -25.91
CA LEU A 226 1.20 -24.89 -25.80
C LEU A 226 0.72 -23.44 -25.72
N LEU A 227 1.45 -22.57 -25.03
CA LEU A 227 1.07 -21.15 -24.88
C LEU A 227 0.99 -20.42 -26.22
N GLY A 228 1.90 -20.72 -27.17
CA GLY A 228 1.83 -20.15 -28.51
C GLY A 228 0.56 -20.53 -29.27
N ARG A 229 -0.11 -21.61 -28.85
CA ARG A 229 -1.39 -22.10 -29.43
C ARG A 229 -2.61 -21.58 -28.65
N LEU A 230 -2.47 -21.24 -27.37
CA LEU A 230 -3.58 -20.82 -26.50
C LEU A 230 -3.67 -19.31 -26.37
N VAL A 231 -2.53 -18.62 -26.28
CA VAL A 231 -2.47 -17.19 -25.95
C VAL A 231 -2.60 -16.34 -27.21
N GLN A 232 -3.58 -15.46 -27.20
CA GLN A 232 -3.67 -14.36 -28.15
C GLN A 232 -3.07 -13.11 -27.54
N VAL A 233 -2.37 -12.32 -28.33
CA VAL A 233 -1.74 -11.08 -27.85
C VAL A 233 -2.44 -9.89 -28.49
N HIS A 234 -3.00 -9.03 -27.64
CA HIS A 234 -3.57 -7.75 -28.04
C HIS A 234 -2.45 -6.77 -28.45
N PRO A 235 -2.67 -5.80 -29.36
CA PRO A 235 -1.67 -4.81 -29.75
C PRO A 235 -1.05 -4.00 -28.59
N SER A 236 -1.73 -3.91 -27.43
CA SER A 236 -1.18 -3.33 -26.20
C SER A 236 -0.15 -4.20 -25.49
N GLY A 237 0.11 -5.42 -25.96
CA GLY A 237 0.98 -6.39 -25.31
C GLY A 237 0.28 -7.26 -24.25
N LEU A 238 -1.02 -7.06 -24.00
CA LEU A 238 -1.80 -7.89 -23.10
C LEU A 238 -2.05 -9.28 -23.72
N GLY A 239 -1.65 -10.34 -23.00
CA GLY A 239 -1.99 -11.71 -23.35
C GLY A 239 -3.43 -12.04 -22.95
N PHE A 240 -4.12 -12.85 -23.74
CA PHE A 240 -5.50 -13.24 -23.51
C PHE A 240 -5.73 -14.72 -23.81
N VAL A 241 -6.46 -15.41 -22.93
CA VAL A 241 -6.91 -16.80 -23.09
C VAL A 241 -8.34 -16.94 -22.59
N THR A 242 -9.17 -17.66 -23.35
CA THR A 242 -10.51 -18.07 -22.90
C THR A 242 -10.54 -19.59 -22.72
N LEU A 243 -11.03 -20.05 -21.58
CA LEU A 243 -11.16 -21.46 -21.20
C LEU A 243 -12.56 -21.74 -20.68
N ALA A 244 -13.24 -22.74 -21.22
CA ALA A 244 -14.44 -23.28 -20.58
C ALA A 244 -14.01 -24.31 -19.53
N PRO A 245 -14.50 -24.23 -18.26
CA PRO A 245 -14.20 -25.21 -17.20
C PRO A 245 -14.43 -26.66 -17.62
N SER A 246 -15.50 -26.93 -18.38
CA SER A 246 -15.84 -28.25 -18.92
C SER A 246 -14.75 -28.91 -19.76
N VAL A 247 -13.87 -28.12 -20.38
CA VAL A 247 -12.75 -28.62 -21.20
C VAL A 247 -11.63 -29.28 -20.36
N LEU A 248 -11.61 -29.06 -19.04
CA LEU A 248 -10.57 -29.59 -18.14
C LEU A 248 -10.74 -31.06 -17.77
N GLY A 249 -11.88 -31.66 -18.11
CA GLY A 249 -12.14 -33.09 -18.01
C GLY A 249 -12.13 -33.70 -16.59
N GLY A 250 -12.12 -35.01 -16.48
CA GLY A 250 -12.29 -35.75 -15.22
C GLY A 250 -11.11 -35.71 -14.22
N ARG A 251 -9.96 -35.10 -14.58
CA ARG A 251 -8.79 -34.91 -13.70
C ARG A 251 -8.56 -33.42 -13.36
N LEU A 252 -9.62 -32.76 -13.02
CA LEU A 252 -9.75 -31.32 -12.86
C LEU A 252 -8.62 -30.67 -12.06
N TYR A 253 -8.37 -31.14 -10.84
CA TYR A 253 -7.36 -30.55 -9.95
C TYR A 253 -5.95 -30.58 -10.54
N ARG A 254 -5.57 -31.73 -11.11
CA ARG A 254 -4.23 -31.89 -11.67
C ARG A 254 -4.04 -31.06 -12.94
N SER A 255 -5.05 -31.01 -13.80
CA SER A 255 -5.01 -30.19 -15.00
C SER A 255 -4.93 -28.71 -14.70
N ILE A 256 -5.69 -28.22 -13.70
CA ILE A 256 -5.64 -26.83 -13.23
C ILE A 256 -4.27 -26.52 -12.64
N PHE A 257 -3.74 -27.39 -11.79
CA PHE A 257 -2.40 -27.21 -11.21
C PHE A 257 -1.32 -27.05 -12.30
N LEU A 258 -1.29 -27.96 -13.29
CA LEU A 258 -0.33 -27.92 -14.38
C LEU A 258 -0.50 -26.67 -15.23
N LEU A 259 -1.74 -26.32 -15.56
CA LEU A 259 -2.06 -25.13 -16.33
C LEU A 259 -1.62 -23.85 -15.59
N MET A 260 -1.98 -23.68 -14.32
CA MET A 260 -1.61 -22.50 -13.54
C MET A 260 -0.09 -22.35 -13.40
N ASN A 261 0.64 -23.45 -13.24
CA ASN A 261 2.09 -23.42 -13.21
C ASN A 261 2.69 -23.03 -14.57
N LEU A 262 2.17 -23.61 -15.66
CA LEU A 262 2.61 -23.23 -17.00
C LEU A 262 2.37 -21.74 -17.29
N LEU A 263 1.22 -21.21 -16.90
CA LEU A 263 0.89 -19.79 -17.07
C LEU A 263 1.79 -18.89 -16.20
N ARG A 264 2.03 -19.28 -14.94
CA ARG A 264 2.92 -18.57 -14.00
C ARG A 264 4.36 -18.53 -14.50
N ASP A 265 4.88 -19.65 -15.01
CA ASP A 265 6.27 -19.73 -15.44
C ASP A 265 6.59 -18.86 -16.67
N ASN A 266 5.56 -18.49 -17.45
CA ASN A 266 5.71 -17.76 -18.70
C ASN A 266 5.19 -16.31 -18.66
N ASN A 267 4.51 -15.92 -17.59
CA ASN A 267 3.98 -14.57 -17.42
C ASN A 267 4.35 -14.01 -16.03
N ASP A 268 4.49 -12.71 -15.96
CA ASP A 268 4.82 -12.07 -14.69
C ASP A 268 3.58 -11.87 -13.80
N ILE A 269 2.41 -11.66 -14.42
CA ILE A 269 1.12 -11.56 -13.74
C ILE A 269 0.08 -12.32 -14.55
N VAL A 270 -0.64 -13.23 -13.91
CA VAL A 270 -1.80 -13.94 -14.48
C VAL A 270 -3.04 -13.47 -13.73
N LEU A 271 -3.97 -12.82 -14.43
CA LEU A 271 -5.27 -12.45 -13.89
C LEU A 271 -6.32 -13.46 -14.39
N VAL A 272 -6.85 -14.26 -13.48
CA VAL A 272 -7.89 -15.23 -13.80
C VAL A 272 -9.25 -14.66 -13.40
N SER A 273 -10.15 -14.50 -14.35
CA SER A 273 -11.53 -14.07 -14.11
C SER A 273 -12.44 -15.27 -14.02
N LEU A 274 -13.13 -15.43 -12.89
CA LEU A 274 -14.01 -16.54 -12.56
C LEU A 274 -15.44 -16.09 -12.29
N ASP A 275 -16.39 -16.99 -12.50
CA ASP A 275 -17.76 -16.82 -12.04
C ASP A 275 -17.87 -17.03 -10.52
N ALA A 276 -18.96 -16.53 -9.94
CA ALA A 276 -19.25 -16.63 -8.52
C ALA A 276 -19.78 -18.00 -8.07
N ALA A 277 -19.67 -19.03 -8.90
CA ALA A 277 -20.30 -20.35 -8.64
C ALA A 277 -19.70 -21.10 -7.45
N PHE A 278 -18.41 -20.84 -7.12
CA PHE A 278 -17.67 -21.49 -6.03
C PHE A 278 -17.69 -23.03 -6.09
N GLY A 279 -17.62 -23.57 -7.33
CA GLY A 279 -17.51 -25.00 -7.59
C GLY A 279 -16.09 -25.55 -7.42
N ASP A 280 -15.85 -26.75 -7.92
CA ASP A 280 -14.54 -27.42 -7.79
C ASP A 280 -13.44 -26.74 -8.64
N VAL A 281 -13.82 -26.13 -9.77
CA VAL A 281 -12.89 -25.35 -10.62
C VAL A 281 -12.40 -24.13 -9.89
N GLU A 282 -13.34 -23.30 -9.39
CA GLU A 282 -13.03 -22.07 -8.68
C GLU A 282 -12.16 -22.36 -7.46
N ARG A 283 -12.49 -23.37 -6.68
CA ARG A 283 -11.69 -23.80 -5.52
C ARG A 283 -10.28 -24.19 -5.93
N SER A 284 -10.12 -24.96 -7.00
CA SER A 284 -8.82 -25.42 -7.49
C SER A 284 -7.94 -24.24 -7.94
N VAL A 285 -8.52 -23.27 -8.67
CA VAL A 285 -7.84 -22.06 -9.08
C VAL A 285 -7.47 -21.17 -7.89
N LEU A 286 -8.39 -21.04 -6.92
CA LEU A 286 -8.14 -20.28 -5.68
C LEU A 286 -6.99 -20.86 -4.85
N TYR A 287 -6.78 -22.17 -4.87
CA TYR A 287 -5.62 -22.79 -4.20
C TYR A 287 -4.29 -22.34 -4.80
N GLU A 288 -4.25 -22.19 -6.12
CA GLU A 288 -3.04 -21.79 -6.85
C GLU A 288 -2.82 -20.27 -6.87
N ALA A 289 -3.80 -19.50 -6.44
CA ALA A 289 -3.76 -18.04 -6.45
C ALA A 289 -2.91 -17.47 -5.29
N ASP A 290 -2.17 -16.43 -5.60
CA ASP A 290 -1.43 -15.65 -4.61
C ASP A 290 -2.32 -14.61 -3.91
N GLN A 291 -3.32 -14.05 -4.62
CA GLN A 291 -4.26 -13.07 -4.09
C GLN A 291 -5.64 -13.22 -4.74
N TRP A 292 -6.67 -12.90 -3.95
CA TRP A 292 -8.06 -12.93 -4.39
C TRP A 292 -8.64 -11.52 -4.46
N ILE A 293 -9.43 -11.29 -5.47
CA ILE A 293 -10.17 -10.05 -5.69
C ILE A 293 -11.64 -10.44 -5.74
N LEU A 294 -12.45 -9.94 -4.81
CA LEU A 294 -13.89 -10.13 -4.83
C LEU A 294 -14.56 -8.82 -5.23
N ALA A 295 -15.18 -8.80 -6.41
CA ALA A 295 -15.89 -7.64 -6.92
C ALA A 295 -17.41 -7.79 -6.74
N GLY A 296 -18.08 -6.72 -6.29
CA GLY A 296 -19.53 -6.67 -6.13
C GLY A 296 -20.12 -5.31 -6.45
N CYS A 297 -21.44 -5.26 -6.53
CA CYS A 297 -22.21 -4.05 -6.76
C CYS A 297 -23.51 -4.06 -5.95
N PRO A 298 -24.19 -2.91 -5.79
CA PRO A 298 -25.44 -2.81 -5.03
C PRO A 298 -26.52 -3.80 -5.46
N ALA A 299 -26.68 -4.01 -6.77
CA ALA A 299 -27.69 -4.91 -7.32
C ALA A 299 -27.51 -6.38 -6.94
N ARG A 300 -26.28 -6.79 -6.61
CA ARG A 300 -25.94 -8.17 -6.27
C ARG A 300 -25.29 -8.32 -4.89
N LYS A 301 -25.62 -7.44 -3.95
CA LYS A 301 -25.08 -7.42 -2.58
C LYS A 301 -25.16 -8.78 -1.89
N GLY A 302 -26.33 -9.47 -1.99
CA GLY A 302 -26.53 -10.78 -1.36
C GLY A 302 -25.58 -11.86 -1.90
N VAL A 303 -25.33 -11.88 -3.20
CA VAL A 303 -24.38 -12.79 -3.84
C VAL A 303 -22.95 -12.48 -3.37
N PHE A 304 -22.59 -11.21 -3.30
CA PHE A 304 -21.28 -10.78 -2.79
C PHE A 304 -21.05 -11.29 -1.36
N THR A 305 -21.99 -11.10 -0.46
CA THR A 305 -21.88 -11.50 0.96
C THR A 305 -21.77 -13.02 1.12
N ASP A 306 -22.52 -13.79 0.30
CA ASP A 306 -22.42 -15.26 0.31
C ASP A 306 -21.03 -15.73 -0.13
N ILE A 307 -20.49 -15.18 -1.23
CA ILE A 307 -19.15 -15.53 -1.72
C ILE A 307 -18.08 -15.11 -0.71
N GLU A 308 -18.18 -13.92 -0.15
CA GLU A 308 -17.24 -13.43 0.87
C GLU A 308 -17.18 -14.39 2.07
N THR A 309 -18.36 -14.83 2.55
CA THR A 309 -18.47 -15.78 3.65
C THR A 309 -17.80 -17.12 3.31
N ARG A 310 -18.04 -17.64 2.11
CA ARG A 310 -17.40 -18.88 1.63
C ARG A 310 -15.90 -18.74 1.47
N LEU A 311 -15.40 -17.62 0.95
CA LEU A 311 -13.98 -17.36 0.83
C LEU A 311 -13.27 -17.27 2.18
N ARG A 312 -13.91 -16.63 3.16
CA ARG A 312 -13.39 -16.57 4.54
C ARG A 312 -13.37 -17.95 5.22
N ALA A 313 -14.36 -18.78 4.95
CA ALA A 313 -14.39 -20.16 5.42
C ALA A 313 -13.32 -21.04 4.71
N PHE A 314 -13.04 -20.75 3.45
CA PHE A 314 -12.05 -21.46 2.65
C PHE A 314 -10.61 -21.13 3.07
N SER A 315 -10.32 -19.87 3.43
CA SER A 315 -9.04 -19.46 3.99
C SER A 315 -9.22 -18.36 5.05
N PRO A 316 -8.81 -18.60 6.29
CA PRO A 316 -8.89 -17.63 7.36
C PRO A 316 -7.89 -16.48 7.24
N GLU A 317 -7.00 -16.49 6.24
CA GLU A 317 -6.00 -15.44 6.02
C GLU A 317 -6.60 -14.20 5.32
N PRO A 318 -6.91 -13.11 6.07
CA PRO A 318 -7.52 -11.91 5.49
C PRO A 318 -6.62 -11.14 4.52
N LYS A 319 -5.31 -11.39 4.58
CA LYS A 319 -4.31 -10.70 3.74
C LYS A 319 -4.37 -11.05 2.26
N ARG A 320 -5.01 -12.16 1.90
CA ARG A 320 -5.16 -12.61 0.50
C ARG A 320 -6.37 -12.03 -0.21
N LEU A 321 -7.39 -11.55 0.52
CA LEU A 321 -8.64 -11.05 -0.07
C LEU A 321 -8.64 -9.52 -0.18
N THR A 322 -8.91 -9.02 -1.38
CA THR A 322 -9.20 -7.61 -1.66
C THR A 322 -10.65 -7.48 -2.10
N SER A 323 -11.44 -6.71 -1.36
CA SER A 323 -12.83 -6.44 -1.71
C SER A 323 -12.93 -5.20 -2.60
N VAL A 324 -13.60 -5.32 -3.75
CA VAL A 324 -13.82 -4.25 -4.73
C VAL A 324 -15.31 -3.99 -4.84
N TRP A 325 -15.73 -2.74 -4.70
CA TRP A 325 -17.12 -2.35 -4.79
C TRP A 325 -17.35 -1.38 -5.96
N LEU A 326 -18.19 -1.79 -6.88
CA LEU A 326 -18.62 -0.96 -8.00
C LEU A 326 -19.84 -0.13 -7.61
N GLY A 327 -19.65 1.16 -7.37
CA GLY A 327 -20.70 2.09 -6.95
C GLY A 327 -20.14 3.28 -6.18
N ASP A 328 -21.01 4.26 -5.89
CA ASP A 328 -20.60 5.50 -5.25
C ASP A 328 -20.42 5.36 -3.73
N GLU A 329 -21.09 4.40 -3.09
CA GLU A 329 -21.01 4.15 -1.65
C GLU A 329 -20.88 2.67 -1.35
N ILE A 330 -20.02 2.33 -0.37
CA ILE A 330 -19.94 0.98 0.17
C ILE A 330 -20.98 0.86 1.28
N PRO A 331 -21.87 -0.14 1.25
CA PRO A 331 -22.84 -0.34 2.32
C PRO A 331 -22.16 -0.50 3.69
N SER A 332 -22.61 0.26 4.70
CA SER A 332 -22.02 0.26 6.04
C SER A 332 -21.96 -1.12 6.70
N GLU A 333 -22.93 -1.98 6.38
CA GLU A 333 -22.99 -3.36 6.89
C GLU A 333 -21.81 -4.23 6.38
N LEU A 334 -21.24 -3.90 5.21
CA LEU A 334 -20.10 -4.59 4.63
C LEU A 334 -18.76 -4.10 5.21
N THR A 335 -18.68 -2.86 5.64
CA THR A 335 -17.45 -2.25 6.18
C THR A 335 -17.10 -2.71 7.59
N LEU A 336 -18.06 -3.28 8.31
CA LEU A 336 -17.88 -3.81 9.67
C LEU A 336 -17.15 -5.17 9.71
N ALA A 337 -16.84 -5.77 8.58
CA ALA A 337 -16.10 -7.04 8.52
C ALA A 337 -14.62 -6.82 8.83
N PRO A 338 -14.04 -7.52 9.83
CA PRO A 338 -12.74 -7.20 10.42
C PRO A 338 -11.55 -7.61 9.56
N SER A 339 -11.28 -7.19 8.44
CA SER A 339 -10.05 -7.46 7.67
C SER A 339 -10.22 -7.55 6.16
N GLY A 340 -10.42 -6.48 5.54
CA GLY A 340 -10.25 -6.40 4.10
C GLY A 340 -10.03 -4.95 3.72
N GLU A 341 -8.97 -4.66 2.99
CA GLU A 341 -8.84 -3.36 2.37
C GLU A 341 -9.88 -3.26 1.26
N TRP A 342 -10.81 -2.35 1.41
CA TRP A 342 -11.83 -2.07 0.41
C TRP A 342 -11.30 -1.13 -0.66
N THR A 343 -11.65 -1.41 -1.90
CA THR A 343 -11.43 -0.49 -3.01
C THR A 343 -12.78 -0.13 -3.61
N ARG A 344 -13.17 1.13 -3.50
CA ARG A 344 -14.34 1.65 -4.16
C ARG A 344 -13.97 2.10 -5.58
N ILE A 345 -14.76 1.64 -6.55
CA ILE A 345 -14.66 2.08 -7.94
C ILE A 345 -15.98 2.76 -8.28
N PRO A 346 -16.03 4.09 -8.46
CA PRO A 346 -17.22 4.76 -8.96
C PRO A 346 -17.65 4.13 -10.28
N TRP A 347 -18.88 3.61 -10.34
CA TRP A 347 -19.35 2.86 -11.50
C TRP A 347 -20.71 3.34 -11.93
N THR A 348 -20.82 3.76 -13.18
CA THR A 348 -22.08 4.27 -13.75
C THR A 348 -22.65 3.27 -14.75
N ALA A 349 -23.96 3.25 -14.88
CA ALA A 349 -24.65 2.44 -15.88
C ALA A 349 -24.19 2.79 -17.33
N GLU A 350 -23.75 4.03 -17.55
CA GLU A 350 -23.22 4.48 -18.84
C GLU A 350 -22.03 3.64 -19.33
N ILE A 351 -21.16 3.15 -18.41
CA ILE A 351 -20.02 2.32 -18.77
C ILE A 351 -20.51 1.01 -19.42
N ALA A 352 -21.48 0.34 -18.79
CA ALA A 352 -22.05 -0.90 -19.31
C ALA A 352 -22.84 -0.68 -20.61
N GLU A 353 -23.59 0.42 -20.71
CA GLU A 353 -24.37 0.77 -21.91
C GLU A 353 -23.48 1.05 -23.13
N ARG A 354 -22.40 1.79 -22.93
CA ARG A 354 -21.42 2.06 -23.99
C ARG A 354 -20.74 0.79 -24.46
N PHE A 355 -20.41 -0.11 -23.54
CA PHE A 355 -19.86 -1.41 -23.90
C PHE A 355 -20.88 -2.25 -24.71
N LYS A 356 -22.16 -2.25 -24.31
CA LYS A 356 -23.25 -2.87 -25.08
C LYS A 356 -23.39 -2.27 -26.48
N ALA A 357 -23.16 -0.98 -26.63
CA ALA A 357 -23.19 -0.28 -27.93
C ALA A 357 -21.99 -0.59 -28.83
N GLY A 358 -21.05 -1.42 -28.38
CA GLY A 358 -19.89 -1.87 -29.15
C GLY A 358 -18.60 -1.09 -28.90
N ASP A 359 -18.56 -0.20 -27.90
CA ASP A 359 -17.32 0.45 -27.48
C ASP A 359 -16.36 -0.61 -26.89
N ASN A 360 -15.08 -0.45 -27.18
CA ASN A 360 -14.05 -1.21 -26.47
C ASN A 360 -14.08 -0.87 -24.97
N PRO A 361 -13.92 -1.82 -24.01
CA PRO A 361 -13.93 -1.57 -22.57
C PRO A 361 -13.01 -0.43 -22.13
N LEU A 362 -11.85 -0.29 -22.77
CA LEU A 362 -10.90 0.77 -22.48
C LEU A 362 -11.49 2.14 -22.84
N ARG A 363 -12.14 2.26 -24.00
CA ARG A 363 -12.83 3.50 -24.44
C ARG A 363 -14.11 3.79 -23.64
N ALA A 364 -14.86 2.74 -23.28
CA ALA A 364 -16.06 2.89 -22.48
C ALA A 364 -15.80 3.62 -21.16
N MET A 365 -14.63 3.42 -20.57
CA MET A 365 -14.22 4.03 -19.30
C MET A 365 -13.51 5.39 -19.42
N GLU A 366 -13.06 5.82 -20.61
CA GLU A 366 -12.33 7.09 -20.78
C GLU A 366 -13.09 8.31 -20.25
N ARG A 367 -14.43 8.29 -20.26
CA ARG A 367 -15.28 9.36 -19.72
C ARG A 367 -15.53 9.26 -18.21
N SER A 368 -14.98 8.25 -17.56
CA SER A 368 -15.08 8.06 -16.10
C SER A 368 -13.70 8.12 -15.44
N PRO A 369 -13.04 9.29 -15.39
CA PRO A 369 -11.64 9.40 -14.90
C PRO A 369 -11.47 8.90 -13.46
N ARG A 370 -12.50 9.05 -12.60
CA ARG A 370 -12.48 8.54 -11.22
C ARG A 370 -12.40 7.01 -11.19
N SER A 371 -13.19 6.33 -12.04
CA SER A 371 -13.17 4.87 -12.18
C SER A 371 -11.81 4.37 -12.68
N VAL A 372 -11.26 5.05 -13.68
CA VAL A 372 -9.93 4.74 -14.24
C VAL A 372 -8.87 4.88 -13.16
N ARG A 373 -8.83 6.01 -12.42
CA ARG A 373 -7.88 6.22 -11.32
C ARG A 373 -7.99 5.15 -10.22
N ALA A 374 -9.21 4.73 -9.89
CA ALA A 374 -9.44 3.69 -8.88
C ALA A 374 -8.91 2.32 -9.33
N ILE A 375 -9.11 1.94 -10.59
CA ILE A 375 -8.57 0.69 -11.14
C ILE A 375 -7.05 0.76 -11.28
N ASP A 376 -6.48 1.88 -11.70
CA ASP A 376 -5.03 2.06 -11.78
C ASP A 376 -4.37 1.98 -10.40
N ARG A 377 -5.03 2.50 -9.35
CA ARG A 377 -4.61 2.33 -7.94
C ARG A 377 -4.64 0.86 -7.53
N LEU A 378 -5.69 0.13 -7.90
CA LEU A 378 -5.78 -1.30 -7.64
C LEU A 378 -4.67 -2.06 -8.37
N ALA A 379 -4.37 -1.72 -9.60
CA ALA A 379 -3.26 -2.30 -10.36
C ALA A 379 -1.90 -2.01 -9.70
N ARG A 380 -1.65 -0.78 -9.24
CA ARG A 380 -0.43 -0.44 -8.49
C ARG A 380 -0.32 -1.20 -7.16
N ARG A 381 -1.43 -1.46 -6.50
CA ARG A 381 -1.45 -2.32 -5.31
C ARG A 381 -0.89 -3.71 -5.58
N PHE A 382 -1.41 -4.38 -6.61
CA PHE A 382 -0.92 -5.72 -6.98
C PHE A 382 0.48 -5.68 -7.59
N GLY A 383 0.83 -4.58 -8.27
CA GLY A 383 2.17 -4.32 -8.78
C GLY A 383 3.20 -3.94 -7.73
N ARG A 384 2.80 -3.74 -6.46
CA ARG A 384 3.64 -3.18 -5.38
C ARG A 384 4.30 -1.84 -5.77
N LEU A 385 3.47 -0.93 -6.26
CA LEU A 385 3.86 0.38 -6.77
C LEU A 385 3.04 1.52 -6.14
N ARG A 386 2.33 1.27 -5.02
CA ARG A 386 1.52 2.29 -4.36
C ARG A 386 2.38 3.43 -3.86
N VAL A 387 2.02 4.64 -4.27
CA VAL A 387 2.67 5.87 -3.82
C VAL A 387 1.95 6.40 -2.59
N GLY A 388 2.67 6.45 -1.49
CA GLY A 388 2.18 7.00 -0.24
C GLY A 388 2.79 8.37 0.05
N LEU A 389 1.96 9.33 0.41
CA LEU A 389 2.32 10.70 0.68
C LEU A 389 2.11 11.04 2.15
N ALA A 390 3.20 11.32 2.88
CA ALA A 390 3.17 11.82 4.25
C ALA A 390 3.25 13.35 4.23
N MET A 391 2.20 14.00 4.73
CA MET A 391 2.05 15.45 4.78
C MET A 391 2.33 15.98 6.18
N GLY A 392 3.38 16.79 6.30
CA GLY A 392 3.86 17.28 7.59
C GLY A 392 3.06 18.42 8.19
N THR A 393 3.34 18.69 9.48
CA THR A 393 2.87 19.86 10.25
C THR A 393 3.47 21.15 9.74
N GLY A 394 2.80 22.30 9.94
CA GLY A 394 3.35 23.59 9.52
C GLY A 394 2.39 24.77 9.55
N ALA A 395 1.17 24.62 10.05
CA ALA A 395 0.12 25.66 10.06
C ALA A 395 -0.04 26.31 8.66
N ALA A 396 0.09 27.65 8.53
CA ALA A 396 -0.05 28.34 7.22
C ALA A 396 0.91 27.80 6.14
N LEU A 397 2.11 27.33 6.53
CA LEU A 397 3.09 26.78 5.61
C LEU A 397 2.55 25.53 4.87
N GLY A 398 1.54 24.87 5.43
CA GLY A 398 0.86 23.76 4.83
C GLY A 398 0.13 24.07 3.51
N PHE A 399 -0.12 25.33 3.20
CA PHE A 399 -0.69 25.71 1.90
C PHE A 399 0.26 25.38 0.73
N SER A 400 1.55 25.23 0.99
CA SER A 400 2.51 24.74 0.00
C SER A 400 2.26 23.29 -0.44
N LEU A 401 1.58 22.46 0.40
CA LEU A 401 1.16 21.10 0.04
C LEU A 401 0.26 21.09 -1.19
N VAL A 402 -0.59 22.12 -1.33
CA VAL A 402 -1.50 22.24 -2.47
C VAL A 402 -0.72 22.41 -3.78
N GLY A 403 0.31 23.24 -3.79
CA GLY A 403 1.19 23.40 -4.95
C GLY A 403 1.91 22.10 -5.31
N ILE A 404 2.34 21.33 -4.29
CA ILE A 404 2.95 20.02 -4.52
C ILE A 404 1.93 19.07 -5.17
N LEU A 405 0.70 19.00 -4.65
CA LEU A 405 -0.37 18.16 -5.22
C LEU A 405 -0.71 18.54 -6.66
N LYS A 406 -0.79 19.84 -6.99
CA LYS A 406 -0.99 20.33 -8.36
C LYS A 406 0.10 19.85 -9.31
N CYS A 407 1.37 19.99 -8.89
CA CYS A 407 2.51 19.52 -9.67
C CYS A 407 2.45 18.00 -9.89
N LEU A 408 2.18 17.21 -8.83
CA LEU A 408 2.05 15.76 -8.95
C LEU A 408 0.95 15.38 -9.94
N LYS A 409 -0.22 16.03 -9.88
CA LYS A 409 -1.34 15.81 -10.79
C LYS A 409 -0.98 16.16 -12.23
N ARG A 410 -0.41 17.35 -12.47
CA ARG A 410 0.04 17.80 -13.79
C ARG A 410 1.03 16.83 -14.43
N GLU A 411 1.91 16.25 -13.63
CA GLU A 411 2.93 15.31 -14.06
C GLU A 411 2.46 13.84 -14.11
N ASN A 412 1.17 13.61 -13.89
CA ASN A 412 0.54 12.29 -13.83
C ASN A 412 1.17 11.35 -12.79
N LEU A 413 1.70 11.92 -11.70
CA LEU A 413 2.22 11.14 -10.58
C LEU A 413 1.07 10.77 -9.64
N PRO A 414 0.90 9.48 -9.34
CA PRO A 414 -0.22 9.04 -8.49
C PRO A 414 0.05 9.36 -7.02
N VAL A 415 -1.02 9.56 -6.29
CA VAL A 415 -1.09 9.50 -4.83
C VAL A 415 -2.12 8.43 -4.49
N ASP A 416 -1.67 7.34 -3.85
CA ASP A 416 -2.50 6.17 -3.56
C ASP A 416 -2.91 6.07 -2.10
N ILE A 417 -2.07 6.58 -1.20
CA ILE A 417 -2.24 6.56 0.25
C ILE A 417 -1.78 7.90 0.81
N VAL A 418 -2.54 8.46 1.74
CA VAL A 418 -2.21 9.73 2.37
C VAL A 418 -2.21 9.57 3.90
N ALA A 419 -1.19 10.10 4.56
CA ALA A 419 -1.24 10.36 5.98
C ALA A 419 -0.80 11.79 6.27
N GLY A 420 -1.40 12.41 7.29
CA GLY A 420 -1.12 13.80 7.60
C GLY A 420 -1.10 14.12 9.09
N THR A 421 -0.38 15.18 9.44
CA THR A 421 -0.32 15.73 10.80
C THR A 421 -0.63 17.21 10.74
N SER A 422 -1.49 17.69 11.65
CA SER A 422 -1.87 19.11 11.74
C SER A 422 -2.49 19.61 10.42
N ILE A 423 -1.97 20.70 9.85
CA ILE A 423 -2.41 21.19 8.52
C ILE A 423 -2.28 20.10 7.45
N GLY A 424 -1.26 19.23 7.55
CA GLY A 424 -1.11 18.09 6.67
C GLY A 424 -2.28 17.11 6.78
N SER A 425 -2.90 16.99 7.95
CA SER A 425 -4.12 16.19 8.13
C SER A 425 -5.31 16.81 7.42
N LEU A 426 -5.46 18.14 7.46
CA LEU A 426 -6.55 18.85 6.78
C LEU A 426 -6.41 18.74 5.25
N ILE A 427 -5.27 19.13 4.68
CA ILE A 427 -5.02 19.07 3.24
C ILE A 427 -5.05 17.63 2.74
N GLY A 428 -4.44 16.70 3.50
CA GLY A 428 -4.47 15.28 3.18
C GLY A 428 -5.88 14.68 3.21
N GLY A 429 -6.69 15.08 4.20
CA GLY A 429 -8.08 14.69 4.29
C GLY A 429 -8.93 15.21 3.11
N LEU A 430 -8.77 16.47 2.71
CA LEU A 430 -9.46 17.05 1.53
C LEU A 430 -9.04 16.32 0.24
N THR A 431 -7.74 16.00 0.12
CA THR A 431 -7.24 15.18 -0.99
C THR A 431 -7.86 13.78 -0.99
N ALA A 432 -7.95 13.16 0.19
CA ALA A 432 -8.52 11.82 0.33
C ALA A 432 -10.05 11.82 0.12
N LEU A 433 -10.73 12.93 0.39
CA LEU A 433 -12.15 13.14 0.08
C LEU A 433 -12.42 13.15 -1.44
N GLY A 434 -11.37 13.34 -2.26
CA GLY A 434 -11.47 13.41 -3.71
C GLY A 434 -11.57 14.84 -4.26
N MET A 435 -11.26 15.85 -3.43
CA MET A 435 -11.14 17.23 -3.94
C MET A 435 -9.92 17.34 -4.85
N GLU A 436 -10.11 17.97 -5.99
CA GLU A 436 -9.02 18.24 -6.91
C GLU A 436 -8.10 19.34 -6.33
N PRO A 437 -6.78 19.28 -6.62
CA PRO A 437 -5.84 20.27 -6.07
C PRO A 437 -6.19 21.71 -6.39
N GLU A 438 -6.85 21.98 -7.52
CA GLU A 438 -7.33 23.32 -7.94
C GLU A 438 -8.46 23.81 -7.03
N GLU A 439 -9.37 22.93 -6.61
CA GLU A 439 -10.46 23.26 -5.67
C GLU A 439 -9.87 23.59 -4.29
N ILE A 440 -8.83 22.86 -3.86
CA ILE A 440 -8.14 23.15 -2.60
C ILE A 440 -7.34 24.46 -2.72
N GLU A 441 -6.74 24.78 -3.89
CA GLU A 441 -6.08 26.05 -4.15
C GLU A 441 -7.05 27.21 -3.99
N ASP A 442 -8.23 27.11 -4.58
CA ASP A 442 -9.27 28.15 -4.46
C ASP A 442 -9.64 28.37 -2.99
N LEU A 443 -9.77 27.31 -2.21
CA LEU A 443 -10.01 27.43 -0.78
C LEU A 443 -8.91 28.20 -0.07
N VAL A 444 -7.63 27.83 -0.24
CA VAL A 444 -6.52 28.41 0.53
C VAL A 444 -6.11 29.81 0.03
N THR A 445 -6.41 30.17 -1.21
CA THR A 445 -6.11 31.50 -1.76
C THR A 445 -7.15 32.56 -1.36
N HIS A 446 -8.38 32.14 -1.03
CA HIS A 446 -9.41 33.05 -0.50
C HIS A 446 -9.31 33.30 1.00
N VAL A 447 -8.33 32.71 1.67
CA VAL A 447 -8.08 32.92 3.11
C VAL A 447 -7.40 34.29 3.31
N ASP A 448 -8.18 35.29 3.74
CA ASP A 448 -7.66 36.57 4.20
C ASP A 448 -7.58 36.64 5.75
N LYS A 449 -7.17 37.77 6.29
CA LYS A 449 -7.04 37.93 7.73
C LYS A 449 -8.40 37.92 8.45
N ALA A 450 -9.45 38.45 7.83
CA ALA A 450 -10.79 38.46 8.38
C ALA A 450 -11.33 37.03 8.43
N TRP A 451 -11.16 36.29 7.33
CA TRP A 451 -11.54 34.90 7.22
C TRP A 451 -10.87 34.03 8.31
N VAL A 452 -9.55 34.22 8.52
CA VAL A 452 -8.79 33.50 9.57
C VAL A 452 -9.36 33.77 10.94
N TYR A 453 -9.65 35.03 11.24
CA TYR A 453 -10.24 35.40 12.53
C TYR A 453 -11.62 34.78 12.70
N GLU A 454 -12.52 34.90 11.73
CA GLU A 454 -13.88 34.41 11.79
C GLU A 454 -13.99 32.87 11.81
N ASN A 455 -13.16 32.17 11.06
CA ASN A 455 -13.29 30.74 10.88
C ASN A 455 -12.37 29.90 11.76
N LEU A 456 -11.28 30.47 12.28
CA LEU A 456 -10.32 29.73 13.11
C LEU A 456 -10.28 30.22 14.55
N PHE A 457 -10.44 31.55 14.80
CA PHE A 457 -10.10 32.17 16.08
C PHE A 457 -11.25 33.00 16.70
N TRP A 458 -12.51 32.77 16.30
CA TRP A 458 -13.64 33.54 16.85
C TRP A 458 -14.15 33.06 18.20
N ASP A 459 -13.72 31.87 18.68
CA ASP A 459 -14.24 31.22 19.87
C ASP A 459 -13.27 31.33 21.07
N LEU A 460 -12.94 32.56 21.47
CA LEU A 460 -12.16 32.84 22.68
C LEU A 460 -12.76 32.13 23.89
N THR A 461 -11.92 31.45 24.65
CA THR A 461 -12.31 30.81 25.93
C THR A 461 -11.51 31.34 27.08
N VAL A 462 -11.90 30.98 28.34
CA VAL A 462 -11.08 31.26 29.50
C VAL A 462 -9.74 30.52 29.31
N PRO A 463 -8.60 31.23 29.33
CA PRO A 463 -7.30 30.65 28.94
C PRO A 463 -6.72 29.71 30.02
N ARG A 464 -7.50 28.68 30.37
CA ARG A 464 -7.08 27.63 31.32
C ARG A 464 -6.26 26.53 30.60
N SER A 465 -6.69 26.16 29.40
CA SER A 465 -6.07 25.04 28.61
C SER A 465 -5.78 25.43 27.16
N GLY A 466 -6.21 26.60 26.71
CA GLY A 466 -6.00 27.17 25.38
C GLY A 466 -6.68 28.53 25.28
N VAL A 467 -6.26 29.35 24.31
CA VAL A 467 -6.84 30.69 24.09
C VAL A 467 -8.19 30.56 23.37
N PHE A 468 -8.31 29.59 22.46
CA PHE A 468 -9.51 29.30 21.64
C PHE A 468 -10.06 27.92 21.96
N ALA A 469 -11.39 27.79 22.01
CA ALA A 469 -12.03 26.48 22.23
C ALA A 469 -11.84 25.52 21.06
N GLY A 470 -11.65 26.04 19.83
CA GLY A 470 -11.50 25.28 18.60
C GLY A 470 -12.80 24.72 18.04
N THR A 471 -13.94 25.22 18.53
CA THR A 471 -15.28 24.86 17.98
C THR A 471 -15.51 25.47 16.62
N THR A 472 -14.93 26.64 16.35
CA THR A 472 -15.02 27.30 15.04
C THR A 472 -14.20 26.53 14.00
N LEU A 473 -12.98 26.17 14.34
CA LEU A 473 -12.15 25.27 13.51
C LEU A 473 -12.87 23.93 13.23
N TYR A 474 -13.49 23.34 14.24
CA TYR A 474 -14.25 22.10 14.08
C TYR A 474 -15.44 22.27 13.13
N ARG A 475 -16.19 23.38 13.25
CA ARG A 475 -17.31 23.67 12.32
C ARG A 475 -16.82 23.86 10.89
N PHE A 476 -15.69 24.54 10.70
CA PHE A 476 -15.04 24.67 9.39
C PHE A 476 -14.66 23.31 8.81
N ILE A 477 -13.97 22.46 9.55
CA ILE A 477 -13.62 21.10 9.10
C ILE A 477 -14.89 20.32 8.77
N ARG A 478 -15.88 20.36 9.65
CA ARG A 478 -17.14 19.64 9.46
C ARG A 478 -17.95 20.11 8.25
N SER A 479 -17.80 21.34 7.78
CA SER A 479 -18.48 21.83 6.60
C SER A 479 -18.05 21.09 5.31
N TYR A 480 -16.84 20.52 5.28
CA TYR A 480 -16.34 19.72 4.17
C TYR A 480 -16.61 18.22 4.35
N PHE A 481 -16.38 17.72 5.53
CA PHE A 481 -16.46 16.27 5.79
C PHE A 481 -17.84 15.81 6.27
N GLY A 482 -18.66 16.70 6.81
CA GLY A 482 -19.98 16.34 7.34
C GLY A 482 -19.89 15.27 8.42
N THR A 483 -20.56 14.16 8.17
CA THR A 483 -20.55 12.96 9.03
C THR A 483 -19.70 11.81 8.46
N LYS A 484 -18.93 12.08 7.40
CA LYS A 484 -18.13 11.06 6.72
C LYS A 484 -17.12 10.40 7.65
N GLU A 485 -16.98 9.09 7.46
CA GLU A 485 -15.99 8.27 8.11
C GLU A 485 -14.81 7.98 7.16
N PHE A 486 -13.73 7.41 7.69
CA PHE A 486 -12.50 7.15 6.90
C PHE A 486 -12.77 6.23 5.70
N HIS A 487 -13.69 5.28 5.82
CA HIS A 487 -14.04 4.37 4.72
C HIS A 487 -14.86 5.03 3.59
N ASP A 488 -15.43 6.22 3.84
CA ASP A 488 -16.16 6.99 2.81
C ASP A 488 -15.23 7.78 1.90
N LEU A 489 -13.95 7.86 2.23
CA LEU A 489 -12.97 8.61 1.46
C LEU A 489 -12.56 7.87 0.17
N GLU A 490 -12.13 8.61 -0.85
CA GLU A 490 -11.66 8.02 -2.11
C GLU A 490 -10.27 7.39 -2.00
N LEU A 491 -9.41 7.95 -1.13
CA LEU A 491 -8.08 7.40 -0.85
C LEU A 491 -8.02 6.84 0.57
N PRO A 492 -7.26 5.75 0.78
CA PRO A 492 -6.83 5.37 2.12
C PRO A 492 -6.14 6.55 2.81
N TYR A 493 -6.67 6.92 3.97
CA TYR A 493 -6.23 8.09 4.71
C TYR A 493 -6.05 7.75 6.19
N ALA A 494 -5.08 8.41 6.82
CA ALA A 494 -4.91 8.40 8.28
C ALA A 494 -4.34 9.75 8.76
N CYS A 495 -4.57 10.08 10.03
CA CYS A 495 -3.93 11.24 10.63
C CYS A 495 -3.51 10.97 12.08
N VAL A 496 -2.60 11.81 12.57
CA VAL A 496 -1.97 11.66 13.88
C VAL A 496 -2.36 12.79 14.80
N ALA A 497 -2.69 12.46 16.04
CA ALA A 497 -2.77 13.38 17.15
C ALA A 497 -1.87 12.91 18.32
N THR A 498 -1.72 13.73 19.34
CA THR A 498 -0.97 13.42 20.56
C THR A 498 -1.89 13.38 21.75
N ASP A 499 -1.86 12.33 22.55
CA ASP A 499 -2.45 12.30 23.87
C ASP A 499 -1.57 13.14 24.82
N ILE A 500 -2.09 14.27 25.30
CA ILE A 500 -1.28 15.21 26.09
C ILE A 500 -0.93 14.68 27.49
N GLU A 501 -1.69 13.71 27.99
CA GLU A 501 -1.47 13.16 29.34
C GLU A 501 -0.40 12.08 29.33
N THR A 502 -0.38 11.25 28.27
CA THR A 502 0.55 10.10 28.17
C THR A 502 1.75 10.39 27.27
N GLY A 503 1.64 11.36 26.36
CA GLY A 503 2.62 11.62 25.30
C GLY A 503 2.58 10.58 24.17
N GLU A 504 1.57 9.71 24.13
CA GLU A 504 1.44 8.67 23.10
C GLU A 504 0.95 9.25 21.78
N GLU A 505 1.42 8.64 20.70
CA GLU A 505 0.88 8.84 19.35
C GLU A 505 -0.51 8.21 19.24
N VAL A 506 -1.49 8.99 18.82
CA VAL A 506 -2.87 8.53 18.54
C VAL A 506 -3.10 8.57 17.05
N VAL A 507 -3.17 7.38 16.43
CA VAL A 507 -3.43 7.23 15.01
C VAL A 507 -4.92 7.06 14.76
N PHE A 508 -5.48 7.95 13.94
CA PHE A 508 -6.84 7.85 13.43
C PHE A 508 -6.86 7.26 12.02
N LYS A 509 -7.57 6.17 11.85
CA LYS A 509 -7.81 5.47 10.57
C LYS A 509 -9.23 4.96 10.41
N ASP A 510 -10.05 5.19 11.42
CA ASP A 510 -11.47 4.83 11.50
C ASP A 510 -12.24 5.91 12.27
N GLY A 511 -13.56 5.80 12.28
CA GLY A 511 -14.45 6.78 12.87
C GLY A 511 -14.63 8.03 12.01
N ARG A 512 -15.04 9.15 12.62
CA ARG A 512 -15.36 10.39 11.90
C ARG A 512 -14.12 11.20 11.56
N VAL A 513 -13.96 11.49 10.28
CA VAL A 513 -12.79 12.21 9.74
C VAL A 513 -12.68 13.63 10.33
N ALA A 514 -13.79 14.34 10.49
CA ALA A 514 -13.78 15.70 11.02
C ALA A 514 -13.26 15.78 12.48
N GLU A 515 -13.59 14.79 13.30
CA GLU A 515 -13.12 14.71 14.69
C GLU A 515 -11.61 14.42 14.75
N ALA A 516 -11.15 13.51 13.93
CA ALA A 516 -9.74 13.15 13.80
C ALA A 516 -8.86 14.33 13.36
N ILE A 517 -9.28 15.06 12.31
CA ILE A 517 -8.58 16.25 11.83
C ILE A 517 -8.58 17.35 12.90
N ARG A 518 -9.73 17.56 13.62
CA ARG A 518 -9.79 18.54 14.71
C ARG A 518 -8.81 18.19 15.84
N ALA A 519 -8.69 16.93 16.19
CA ALA A 519 -7.71 16.47 17.18
C ALA A 519 -6.27 16.75 16.70
N SER A 520 -5.97 16.39 15.45
CA SER A 520 -4.66 16.56 14.83
C SER A 520 -4.23 18.03 14.68
N CYS A 521 -5.19 18.97 14.53
CA CYS A 521 -4.93 20.41 14.39
C CYS A 521 -4.97 21.17 15.72
N GLY A 522 -4.92 20.50 16.84
CA GLY A 522 -5.04 21.07 18.18
C GLY A 522 -3.74 21.67 18.71
N ILE A 523 -3.20 22.74 18.09
CA ILE A 523 -1.92 23.38 18.50
C ILE A 523 -1.97 23.77 19.98
N PRO A 524 -1.06 23.25 20.84
CA PRO A 524 -1.02 23.57 22.27
C PRO A 524 -0.91 25.08 22.55
N LEU A 525 -1.53 25.56 23.62
CA LEU A 525 -1.72 26.94 24.00
C LEU A 525 -2.66 27.74 23.09
N ILE A 526 -2.78 27.42 21.80
CA ILE A 526 -3.69 28.09 20.86
C ILE A 526 -5.09 27.53 21.04
N PHE A 527 -5.23 26.22 20.83
CA PHE A 527 -6.52 25.54 20.97
C PHE A 527 -6.59 24.73 22.26
N ALA A 528 -7.78 24.71 22.87
CA ALA A 528 -8.05 23.77 23.94
C ALA A 528 -7.91 22.34 23.46
N PRO A 529 -7.34 21.41 24.24
CA PRO A 529 -7.23 20.00 23.89
C PRO A 529 -8.60 19.43 23.50
N PHE A 530 -8.63 18.62 22.45
CA PHE A 530 -9.86 17.99 21.99
C PHE A 530 -10.14 16.75 22.83
N HIS A 531 -11.29 16.72 23.52
CA HIS A 531 -11.69 15.56 24.30
C HIS A 531 -12.33 14.50 23.39
N TYR A 532 -11.70 13.34 23.30
CA TYR A 532 -12.14 12.24 22.46
C TYR A 532 -11.93 10.90 23.16
N GLN A 533 -13.02 10.12 23.33
CA GLN A 533 -12.99 8.79 23.96
C GLN A 533 -12.22 8.73 25.29
N GLY A 534 -12.41 9.74 26.15
CA GLY A 534 -11.78 9.82 27.47
C GLY A 534 -10.33 10.30 27.48
N ARG A 535 -9.78 10.72 26.32
CA ARG A 535 -8.43 11.28 26.17
C ARG A 535 -8.48 12.77 25.85
N PHE A 536 -7.45 13.51 26.24
CA PHE A 536 -7.24 14.89 25.83
C PHE A 536 -6.18 14.96 24.73
N LEU A 537 -6.62 15.26 23.51
CA LEU A 537 -5.78 15.23 22.32
C LEU A 537 -5.37 16.63 21.87
N VAL A 538 -4.12 16.74 21.48
CA VAL A 538 -3.49 17.94 20.91
C VAL A 538 -2.81 17.59 19.57
N ASP A 539 -2.19 18.60 18.94
CA ASP A 539 -1.53 18.46 17.63
C ASP A 539 -0.55 17.28 17.60
N GLY A 540 -0.64 16.49 16.54
CA GLY A 540 0.21 15.33 16.33
C GLY A 540 1.68 15.67 16.05
N GLY A 541 1.99 16.93 15.74
CA GLY A 541 3.35 17.40 15.48
C GLY A 541 4.31 17.20 16.64
N LEU A 542 3.79 17.07 17.87
CA LEU A 542 4.61 16.79 19.05
C LEU A 542 5.27 15.40 19.02
N VAL A 543 4.65 14.40 18.37
CA VAL A 543 5.11 13.00 18.37
C VAL A 543 5.49 12.50 16.98
N ASP A 544 4.71 12.82 15.95
CA ASP A 544 5.01 12.47 14.57
C ASP A 544 4.65 13.61 13.59
N PRO A 545 5.54 14.60 13.46
CA PRO A 545 5.30 15.76 12.59
C PRO A 545 5.29 15.44 11.11
N VAL A 546 5.81 14.27 10.67
CA VAL A 546 5.75 13.77 9.28
C VAL A 546 5.51 12.27 9.31
N PRO A 547 4.25 11.81 9.17
CA PRO A 547 3.84 10.45 9.48
C PRO A 547 4.22 9.43 8.40
N ILE A 548 5.51 9.33 8.08
CA ILE A 548 6.02 8.48 7.00
C ILE A 548 5.95 6.98 7.33
N GLN A 549 6.14 6.63 8.62
CA GLN A 549 6.01 5.24 9.05
C GLN A 549 4.57 4.76 8.96
N LEU A 550 3.61 5.64 9.29
CA LEU A 550 2.19 5.36 9.16
C LEU A 550 1.80 5.07 7.71
N VAL A 551 2.28 5.87 6.76
CA VAL A 551 2.08 5.62 5.31
C VAL A 551 2.64 4.27 4.89
N SER A 552 3.82 3.88 5.40
CA SER A 552 4.41 2.57 5.15
C SER A 552 3.56 1.43 5.74
N GLN A 553 3.05 1.59 6.97
CA GLN A 553 2.17 0.61 7.63
C GLN A 553 0.83 0.46 6.89
N MET A 554 0.32 1.52 6.28
CA MET A 554 -0.87 1.48 5.41
C MET A 554 -0.60 0.76 4.08
N GLY A 555 0.66 0.34 3.85
CA GLY A 555 1.05 -0.49 2.73
C GLY A 555 1.48 0.27 1.49
N ALA A 556 2.00 1.47 1.62
CA ALA A 556 2.67 2.16 0.53
C ALA A 556 4.01 1.47 0.19
N ASP A 557 4.30 1.38 -1.11
CA ASP A 557 5.53 0.78 -1.62
C ASP A 557 6.58 1.85 -1.93
N LEU A 558 6.14 3.01 -2.38
CA LEU A 558 6.94 4.20 -2.61
C LEU A 558 6.54 5.28 -1.62
N LEU A 559 7.49 5.68 -0.77
CA LEU A 559 7.27 6.63 0.32
C LEU A 559 7.74 8.03 -0.09
N VAL A 560 6.83 8.98 -0.12
CA VAL A 560 7.11 10.40 -0.36
C VAL A 560 6.74 11.19 0.90
N SER A 561 7.67 11.94 1.46
CA SER A 561 7.43 12.82 2.59
C SER A 561 7.49 14.28 2.21
N VAL A 562 6.62 15.10 2.79
CA VAL A 562 6.69 16.56 2.70
C VAL A 562 6.93 17.11 4.10
N ASN A 563 8.12 17.64 4.31
CA ASN A 563 8.51 18.26 5.56
C ASN A 563 8.51 19.79 5.41
N LEU A 564 7.63 20.45 6.15
CA LEU A 564 7.44 21.90 6.13
C LEU A 564 8.20 22.62 7.25
N THR A 565 8.88 21.87 8.14
CA THR A 565 9.61 22.45 9.25
C THR A 565 10.92 23.08 8.77
N LEU A 566 11.27 24.22 9.35
CA LEU A 566 12.43 25.01 8.96
C LEU A 566 13.62 24.81 9.89
N PRO A 567 14.86 24.72 9.39
CA PRO A 567 16.07 24.72 10.22
C PRO A 567 16.17 25.95 11.11
N ALA A 568 16.78 25.81 12.29
CA ALA A 568 16.93 26.91 13.24
C ALA A 568 17.71 28.13 12.67
N GLY A 569 18.66 27.87 11.74
CA GLY A 569 19.44 28.93 11.08
C GLY A 569 18.59 29.81 10.16
N ASP A 570 17.74 29.19 9.37
CA ASP A 570 16.86 29.89 8.41
C ASP A 570 15.77 30.68 9.13
N ARG A 571 15.31 30.17 10.29
CA ARG A 571 14.39 30.91 11.18
C ARG A 571 14.99 32.21 11.73
N LYS A 572 16.30 32.21 12.09
CA LYS A 572 16.96 33.44 12.54
C LYS A 572 17.00 34.48 11.44
N SER A 573 17.26 34.05 10.20
CA SER A 573 17.24 34.91 9.02
C SER A 573 15.86 35.48 8.74
N ALA A 574 14.83 34.65 8.82
CA ALA A 574 13.43 35.07 8.66
C ALA A 574 12.97 36.02 9.77
N LEU A 575 13.35 35.77 11.03
CA LEU A 575 13.05 36.65 12.16
C LEU A 575 13.78 37.97 12.07
N LYS A 576 15.03 37.97 11.57
CA LYS A 576 15.82 39.18 11.35
C LYS A 576 15.25 40.03 10.21
N ALA A 577 14.92 39.41 9.08
CA ALA A 577 14.29 40.09 7.95
C ALA A 577 12.94 40.74 8.33
N ARG A 578 12.19 40.15 9.25
CA ARG A 578 10.93 40.69 9.79
C ARG A 578 11.14 41.83 10.77
N ARG A 579 12.18 41.75 11.56
CA ARG A 579 12.57 42.84 12.46
C ARG A 579 12.99 44.07 11.70
N ASP A 580 13.64 43.86 10.54
CA ASP A 580 14.12 44.91 9.65
C ASP A 580 13.00 45.46 8.72
N ALA A 581 12.06 44.61 8.31
CA ALA A 581 10.82 45.01 7.65
C ALA A 581 9.82 45.51 8.70
N ARG A 582 9.83 46.81 8.97
CA ARG A 582 8.94 47.50 9.95
C ARG A 582 7.47 47.17 9.70
N HIS A 583 6.98 46.01 10.16
CA HIS A 583 5.57 45.69 10.18
C HIS A 583 4.91 46.22 11.48
N PRO A 584 3.79 46.96 11.36
CA PRO A 584 3.19 47.68 12.51
C PRO A 584 2.46 46.80 13.53
N LEU A 585 2.37 45.49 13.32
CA LEU A 585 1.59 44.60 14.17
C LEU A 585 2.46 43.46 14.71
N GLY A 586 2.49 43.32 16.05
CA GLY A 586 3.07 42.15 16.71
C GLY A 586 2.34 40.86 16.32
N PRO A 587 2.81 39.66 16.70
CA PRO A 587 2.30 38.36 16.22
C PRO A 587 0.80 38.14 16.39
N MET A 588 0.08 38.96 17.16
CA MET A 588 -1.37 38.87 17.38
C MET A 588 -2.16 40.14 17.14
N GLY A 589 -1.54 41.18 16.53
CA GLY A 589 -2.29 42.36 16.07
C GLY A 589 -3.10 43.12 17.11
N ILE A 590 -2.67 43.12 18.37
CA ILE A 590 -3.39 43.81 19.43
C ILE A 590 -3.09 45.33 19.33
N PRO A 591 -4.10 46.16 19.01
CA PRO A 591 -3.92 47.62 18.97
C PRO A 591 -3.56 48.13 20.34
N GLY A 592 -2.51 48.93 20.44
CA GLY A 592 -2.11 49.64 21.67
C GLY A 592 -0.75 49.24 22.26
N LEU A 593 -0.13 48.14 21.90
CA LEU A 593 1.17 47.73 22.39
C LEU A 593 2.38 48.43 21.69
N GLN A 594 2.13 49.25 20.66
CA GLN A 594 3.15 49.97 19.91
C GLN A 594 3.80 51.11 20.70
N GLN A 595 3.06 51.73 21.61
CA GLN A 595 3.56 52.89 22.39
C GLN A 595 4.56 52.51 23.49
N LEU A 596 4.74 51.21 23.79
CA LEU A 596 5.70 50.71 24.78
C LEU A 596 7.09 50.38 24.19
N LYS A 597 7.30 50.54 22.86
CA LYS A 597 8.56 50.19 22.19
C LYS A 597 9.69 51.20 22.35
N ASP A 598 9.38 52.45 22.72
CA ASP A 598 10.38 53.53 22.81
C ASP A 598 10.97 53.70 24.23
N LEU A 599 10.51 52.86 25.21
CA LEU A 599 11.22 52.78 26.46
C LEU A 599 12.49 51.94 26.30
N THR A 600 13.64 52.49 26.68
CA THR A 600 14.93 51.79 26.86
C THR A 600 14.75 50.73 27.97
N LEU A 601 14.24 49.55 27.60
CA LEU A 601 14.03 48.44 28.52
C LEU A 601 15.39 47.82 28.88
N PRO A 602 15.58 47.43 30.16
CA PRO A 602 16.75 46.65 30.60
C PRO A 602 16.95 45.41 29.76
N ASP A 603 18.20 44.95 29.56
CA ASP A 603 18.51 43.79 28.75
C ASP A 603 17.74 42.52 29.16
N ALA A 604 17.34 42.40 30.43
CA ALA A 604 16.48 41.33 30.90
C ALA A 604 15.09 41.32 30.25
N LEU A 605 14.58 42.48 29.81
CA LEU A 605 13.28 42.60 29.12
C LEU A 605 13.40 42.47 27.59
N LYS A 606 14.62 42.36 27.06
CA LYS A 606 14.92 42.01 25.66
C LYS A 606 14.94 40.48 25.43
N ALA A 607 14.94 39.70 26.53
CA ALA A 607 14.83 38.24 26.47
C ALA A 607 13.48 37.81 25.87
N PRO A 608 13.42 36.67 25.13
CA PRO A 608 12.15 36.14 24.63
C PRO A 608 11.18 35.90 25.80
N HIS A 609 9.91 36.30 25.63
CA HIS A 609 8.89 36.00 26.61
C HIS A 609 8.52 34.51 26.63
N LEU A 610 7.94 34.01 27.74
CA LEU A 610 7.64 32.59 27.97
C LEU A 610 6.92 31.91 26.78
N GLY A 611 5.93 32.55 26.17
CA GLY A 611 5.23 32.01 25.02
C GLY A 611 6.14 31.82 23.81
N GLN A 612 7.09 32.78 23.56
CA GLN A 612 8.07 32.62 22.48
C GLN A 612 9.04 31.46 22.76
N ILE A 613 9.48 31.31 24.00
CA ILE A 613 10.34 30.19 24.43
C ILE A 613 9.63 28.87 24.21
N PHE A 614 8.36 28.77 24.63
CA PHE A 614 7.55 27.58 24.51
C PHE A 614 7.36 27.17 23.01
N PHE A 615 6.92 28.09 22.16
CA PHE A 615 6.78 27.82 20.75
C PHE A 615 8.11 27.47 20.10
N GLN A 616 9.21 28.12 20.49
CA GLN A 616 10.52 27.79 19.96
C GLN A 616 10.99 26.38 20.37
N MET A 617 10.66 25.93 21.59
CA MET A 617 10.90 24.55 22.03
C MET A 617 10.14 23.57 21.17
N ILE A 618 8.82 23.74 21.03
CA ILE A 618 7.98 22.86 20.19
C ILE A 618 8.56 22.77 18.79
N TYR A 619 8.82 23.91 18.15
CA TYR A 619 9.38 23.94 16.80
C TYR A 619 10.74 23.24 16.66
N THR A 620 11.58 23.35 17.67
CA THR A 620 12.88 22.70 17.64
C THR A 620 12.74 21.19 17.74
N MET A 621 11.84 20.72 18.61
CA MET A 621 11.53 19.30 18.75
C MET A 621 10.89 18.75 17.47
N GLU A 622 9.86 19.42 16.96
CA GLU A 622 9.20 19.03 15.69
C GLU A 622 10.20 18.95 14.54
N TYR A 623 11.11 19.92 14.42
CA TYR A 623 12.13 19.92 13.37
C TYR A 623 13.05 18.70 13.46
N GLU A 624 13.57 18.37 14.63
CA GLU A 624 14.49 17.24 14.79
C GLU A 624 13.78 15.89 14.53
N ILE A 625 12.52 15.76 15.00
CA ILE A 625 11.71 14.57 14.73
C ILE A 625 11.38 14.48 13.24
N ALA A 626 10.90 15.57 12.62
CA ALA A 626 10.55 15.62 11.21
C ALA A 626 11.75 15.29 10.31
N ARG A 627 12.93 15.81 10.64
CA ARG A 627 14.16 15.52 9.92
C ARG A 627 14.51 14.03 9.95
N SER A 628 14.41 13.43 11.14
CA SER A 628 14.66 12.00 11.32
C SER A 628 13.62 11.14 10.59
N ARG A 629 12.32 11.51 10.68
CA ARG A 629 11.23 10.80 10.01
C ARG A 629 11.33 10.90 8.49
N SER A 630 11.55 12.10 7.96
CA SER A 630 11.65 12.32 6.50
C SER A 630 12.81 11.57 5.86
N ALA A 631 13.88 11.28 6.61
CA ALA A 631 15.00 10.48 6.12
C ALA A 631 14.62 9.01 5.80
N LEU A 632 13.46 8.53 6.25
CA LEU A 632 12.94 7.21 5.93
C LEU A 632 12.19 7.16 4.58
N ALA A 633 11.90 8.31 3.98
CA ALA A 633 11.22 8.39 2.70
C ALA A 633 12.17 8.04 1.54
N HIS A 634 11.62 7.45 0.48
CA HIS A 634 12.33 7.28 -0.78
C HIS A 634 12.59 8.63 -1.46
N VAL A 635 11.64 9.57 -1.32
CA VAL A 635 11.77 10.95 -1.78
C VAL A 635 11.26 11.89 -0.69
N ALA A 636 12.13 12.76 -0.20
CA ALA A 636 11.76 13.81 0.74
C ALA A 636 11.66 15.16 0.02
N ILE A 637 10.55 15.87 0.23
CA ILE A 637 10.26 17.18 -0.33
C ILE A 637 10.39 18.21 0.79
N HIS A 638 11.28 19.19 0.62
CA HIS A 638 11.50 20.27 1.57
C HIS A 638 11.35 21.62 0.85
N PRO A 639 10.18 22.24 0.87
CA PRO A 639 10.00 23.56 0.27
C PRO A 639 10.78 24.63 1.06
N ASP A 640 11.42 25.55 0.34
CA ASP A 640 12.02 26.73 0.98
C ASP A 640 10.92 27.72 1.38
N LEU A 641 10.55 27.65 2.64
CA LEU A 641 9.52 28.47 3.25
C LEU A 641 10.09 29.51 4.24
N SER A 642 11.42 29.77 4.17
CA SER A 642 12.13 30.69 5.09
C SER A 642 11.58 32.12 5.10
N ARG A 643 10.93 32.54 4.00
CA ARG A 643 10.32 33.88 3.84
C ARG A 643 8.92 33.99 4.46
N PHE A 644 8.34 32.89 4.93
CA PHE A 644 6.98 32.84 5.42
C PHE A 644 6.91 32.56 6.93
N SER A 645 5.83 33.03 7.55
CA SER A 645 5.47 32.65 8.92
C SER A 645 4.41 31.56 8.90
N TRP A 646 4.45 30.71 9.92
CA TRP A 646 3.39 29.75 10.17
C TRP A 646 2.01 30.40 10.46
N THR A 647 1.96 31.73 10.69
CA THR A 647 0.73 32.50 10.92
C THR A 647 0.25 33.28 9.69
N GLU A 648 0.97 33.25 8.58
CA GLU A 648 0.65 34.05 7.37
C GLU A 648 -0.29 33.34 6.41
N PHE A 649 -1.44 32.88 6.91
CA PHE A 649 -2.48 32.23 6.09
C PHE A 649 -2.95 33.08 4.90
N HIS A 650 -2.90 34.41 5.00
CA HIS A 650 -3.30 35.33 3.94
C HIS A 650 -2.34 35.37 2.72
N ARG A 651 -1.24 34.62 2.77
CA ARG A 651 -0.30 34.50 1.66
C ARG A 651 -0.44 33.16 0.90
N GLY A 652 -1.67 32.65 0.85
CA GLY A 652 -1.96 31.34 0.28
C GLY A 652 -1.37 31.12 -1.10
N LYS A 653 -1.56 32.06 -2.04
CA LYS A 653 -1.03 31.95 -3.40
C LYS A 653 0.49 31.80 -3.46
N GLU A 654 1.22 32.61 -2.69
CA GLU A 654 2.69 32.56 -2.66
C GLU A 654 3.22 31.26 -2.08
N LEU A 655 2.49 30.67 -1.09
CA LEU A 655 2.83 29.39 -0.49
C LEU A 655 2.56 28.24 -1.48
N VAL A 656 1.43 28.27 -2.18
CA VAL A 656 1.12 27.30 -3.25
C VAL A 656 2.22 27.33 -4.32
N ASP A 657 2.59 28.51 -4.80
CA ASP A 657 3.65 28.66 -5.81
C ASP A 657 5.03 28.16 -5.32
N ALA A 658 5.33 28.32 -4.01
CA ALA A 658 6.54 27.77 -3.42
C ALA A 658 6.54 26.23 -3.39
N GLY A 659 5.40 25.65 -3.08
CA GLY A 659 5.19 24.19 -3.14
C GLY A 659 5.34 23.63 -4.53
N GLU A 660 4.78 24.29 -5.53
CA GLU A 660 4.84 23.86 -6.93
C GLU A 660 6.30 23.86 -7.44
N ARG A 661 7.06 24.91 -7.19
CA ARG A 661 8.48 25.00 -7.59
C ARG A 661 9.34 23.88 -7.00
N VAL A 662 9.18 23.53 -5.74
CA VAL A 662 9.98 22.45 -5.15
C VAL A 662 9.56 21.08 -5.69
N ALA A 663 8.27 20.89 -5.94
CA ALA A 663 7.77 19.65 -6.52
C ALA A 663 8.34 19.39 -7.92
N GLU A 664 8.41 20.43 -8.78
CA GLU A 664 9.03 20.33 -10.10
C GLU A 664 10.45 19.78 -10.05
N ALA A 665 11.24 20.20 -9.07
CA ALA A 665 12.63 19.75 -8.90
C ALA A 665 12.74 18.26 -8.49
N VAL A 666 11.74 17.71 -7.83
CA VAL A 666 11.77 16.32 -7.35
C VAL A 666 10.99 15.33 -8.24
N VAL A 667 10.13 15.82 -9.13
CA VAL A 667 9.39 15.02 -10.11
C VAL A 667 10.26 13.99 -10.82
N PRO A 668 11.45 14.33 -11.37
CA PRO A 668 12.29 13.36 -12.05
C PRO A 668 12.70 12.19 -11.15
N LYS A 669 12.95 12.44 -9.86
CA LYS A 669 13.31 11.40 -8.89
C LYS A 669 12.15 10.44 -8.63
N ILE A 670 10.92 10.97 -8.50
CA ILE A 670 9.73 10.14 -8.30
C ILE A 670 9.46 9.29 -9.55
N LYS A 671 9.53 9.91 -10.75
CA LYS A 671 9.35 9.21 -12.03
C LYS A 671 10.35 8.07 -12.23
N ALA A 672 11.60 8.26 -11.82
CA ALA A 672 12.65 7.23 -11.93
C ALA A 672 12.34 5.98 -11.08
N LEU A 673 11.52 6.10 -10.04
CA LEU A 673 11.12 5.00 -9.16
C LEU A 673 9.88 4.23 -9.67
N LEU A 674 9.18 4.76 -10.67
CA LEU A 674 7.95 4.20 -11.21
C LEU A 674 8.20 3.61 -12.62
N PRO A 675 7.98 2.30 -12.83
CA PRO A 675 8.38 1.60 -14.06
C PRO A 675 7.76 2.19 -15.33
N TYR A 676 6.53 2.69 -15.26
CA TYR A 676 5.81 3.20 -16.43
C TYR A 676 6.29 4.57 -16.95
N PHE A 677 7.20 5.26 -16.22
CA PHE A 677 7.91 6.44 -16.71
C PHE A 677 9.28 6.11 -17.33
N SER A 678 9.74 4.86 -17.28
CA SER A 678 11.02 4.44 -17.82
C SER A 678 10.94 4.18 -19.32
N ASP A 679 11.68 4.94 -20.13
CA ASP A 679 11.73 4.78 -21.59
C ASP A 679 12.39 3.45 -22.06
N LYS A 680 13.13 2.76 -21.19
CA LYS A 680 13.79 1.48 -21.51
C LYS A 680 12.80 0.33 -21.76
N ALA A 681 11.54 0.47 -21.33
CA ALA A 681 10.54 -0.60 -21.48
C ALA A 681 9.90 -0.67 -22.87
N LYS A 682 10.04 0.36 -23.73
CA LYS A 682 9.46 0.35 -25.09
C LYS A 682 10.15 -0.62 -26.05
N THR A 683 11.38 -1.06 -25.75
CA THR A 683 12.19 -1.88 -26.67
C THR A 683 12.08 -3.39 -26.41
N THR A 684 11.52 -3.83 -25.30
CA THR A 684 11.48 -5.26 -24.93
C THR A 684 10.15 -5.95 -25.30
N LEU A 685 9.14 -5.21 -25.76
CA LEU A 685 7.82 -5.76 -26.16
C LEU A 685 7.75 -6.14 -27.67
N VAL A 686 8.87 -6.04 -28.42
CA VAL A 686 8.94 -6.35 -29.86
C VAL A 686 9.98 -7.44 -30.14
N ARG A 687 10.17 -8.41 -29.26
CA ARG A 687 10.91 -9.63 -29.60
C ARG A 687 10.24 -10.88 -29.05
#